data_01e8988be04cf265c96375a76bbddbe0
#
_entry.id   01e8988be04cf265c96375a76bbddbe0
#
_cell.length_a   1.000
_cell.length_b   1.000
_cell.length_c   1.000
_cell.angle_alpha   90.00
_cell.angle_beta   90.00
_cell.angle_gamma   90.00
#
_symmetry.space_group_name_H-M   'P 1'
#
loop_
_entity.id
_entity.type
_entity.pdbx_description
1 polymer ?
#
loop_
_entity_poly.entity_id
_entity_poly.type
_entity_poly.pdbx_seq_one_letter_code
_entity_poly.pdbx_strand_id
1 'polypeptide(L)'
;MNYRKYLIATFFSAVISSCSIFASNRLNLSIPETVLSDEGYSLAIEDLKLALIASGFKIELNGLSDRGIQKENNIIIANVNNKMDESYKIVYDKGEKNKCLRVEGGSNGLMYGIFKLAEEIRLGKNLWDIKLEMSPEFPRRMYTELGQLYDLPSGGYHLLKSPWVNHERFEKEKKELKLLIDQVAKMGFNTFTIMHVNFEDYINYKYLDKEVYSKDDVHRIKTKLFAKHLTDVINYAHDRHIKVFMQVYEFQYPPKLAKLYTLDLENPIMEKIIVAKINELFETVPLDGLVITATESLPRSGYLSVEPWRKYGKAGAGRMMTMYHNATKAIGKTLIFRSWMVAYGAEDSDKVIENTPEDAQFEIKHTGDDFWLNFPLTDAITSGLGRRRPLTMTFDVFSQFYGWSRLICYQQRIVKEAKIAKENGVIGIQAWGAWAPGCIWSDNHPGYLPNGQLIPHEKPYYDMAGPWNNFRMFTRGFSPGQMNAYAVSRVTWDVNLTAEQIASDWGVIHFGAKNADAISEVLMNSQAAFREIYLTTNKREYSFHPTYFKWATTVRIDSSILGKMYLKIPLSYILERNQIGYGYLEKMEHAFNMIDSTKITNQENYKVLKEGFEKTKLYLSMFFEFREMWWRERELKDIKDNGSSLKQKEYKKSEDRFNEIIEKWQKYPEECKFWGIQKKYFNGEKSFWPAQDLEKID
;
A
#
# COMPACT_ATOMS: atom_id res chain seq x y z
N MET A 1 11.74 -13.28 -26.53
CA MET A 1 10.54 -13.89 -27.13
C MET A 1 9.33 -13.13 -26.56
N ASN A 2 8.55 -12.54 -27.46
CA ASN A 2 7.66 -11.40 -27.21
C ASN A 2 6.51 -11.61 -26.20
N TYR A 3 6.68 -11.20 -24.95
CA TYR A 3 5.59 -11.14 -23.94
C TYR A 3 4.51 -10.08 -24.24
N ARG A 4 4.78 -9.10 -25.11
CA ARG A 4 3.75 -8.18 -25.63
C ARG A 4 2.58 -8.88 -26.32
N LYS A 5 2.77 -10.08 -26.84
CA LYS A 5 1.70 -10.85 -27.50
C LYS A 5 0.75 -11.59 -26.53
N TYR A 6 1.15 -11.86 -25.30
CA TYR A 6 0.29 -12.56 -24.33
C TYR A 6 -0.70 -11.68 -23.59
N LEU A 7 -0.37 -10.41 -23.33
CA LEU A 7 -1.32 -9.43 -22.77
C LEU A 7 -2.42 -9.05 -23.77
N ILE A 8 -2.13 -9.09 -25.05
CA ILE A 8 -3.09 -8.83 -26.13
C ILE A 8 -4.04 -10.01 -26.35
N ALA A 9 -3.58 -11.24 -26.19
CA ALA A 9 -4.38 -12.43 -26.51
C ALA A 9 -5.48 -12.76 -25.48
N THR A 10 -5.33 -12.40 -24.22
CA THR A 10 -6.34 -12.66 -23.18
C THR A 10 -7.51 -11.67 -23.22
N PHE A 11 -7.35 -10.51 -23.83
CA PHE A 11 -8.42 -9.52 -24.01
C PHE A 11 -9.28 -9.78 -25.27
N PHE A 12 -8.79 -10.53 -26.24
CA PHE A 12 -9.47 -10.64 -27.54
C PHE A 12 -10.53 -11.75 -27.64
N SER A 13 -10.62 -12.68 -26.67
CA SER A 13 -11.54 -13.82 -26.79
C SER A 13 -12.99 -13.56 -26.38
N ALA A 14 -13.31 -12.43 -25.78
CA ALA A 14 -14.65 -12.17 -25.21
C ALA A 14 -15.53 -11.17 -25.99
N VAL A 15 -15.06 -10.56 -27.08
CA VAL A 15 -15.77 -9.43 -27.72
C VAL A 15 -16.38 -9.77 -29.10
N ILE A 16 -16.25 -11.00 -29.58
CA ILE A 16 -16.85 -11.34 -30.89
C ILE A 16 -18.11 -12.18 -30.71
N SER A 17 -19.19 -11.56 -30.28
CA SER A 17 -20.57 -12.10 -30.46
C SER A 17 -21.64 -11.01 -30.27
N SER A 18 -21.59 -9.97 -31.07
CA SER A 18 -22.79 -9.19 -31.45
C SER A 18 -22.41 -8.29 -32.63
N CYS A 19 -22.43 -8.85 -33.84
CA CYS A 19 -22.42 -8.03 -35.05
C CYS A 19 -23.74 -7.29 -35.18
N SER A 20 -23.85 -6.15 -34.58
CA SER A 20 -24.74 -5.08 -35.04
C SER A 20 -23.93 -4.12 -35.92
N ILE A 21 -24.47 -3.81 -37.08
CA ILE A 21 -23.91 -2.94 -38.09
C ILE A 21 -23.66 -1.55 -37.49
N PHE A 22 -22.46 -1.36 -36.90
CA PHE A 22 -21.98 -0.03 -36.50
C PHE A 22 -21.22 0.56 -37.69
N ALA A 23 -21.70 1.67 -38.21
CA ALA A 23 -20.89 2.57 -39.01
C ALA A 23 -19.57 2.79 -38.28
N SER A 24 -18.41 2.45 -38.88
CA SER A 24 -17.12 2.51 -38.20
C SER A 24 -16.84 3.96 -37.83
N ASN A 25 -17.04 4.32 -36.57
CA ASN A 25 -16.70 5.63 -36.05
C ASN A 25 -15.16 5.76 -36.11
N ARG A 26 -14.63 6.30 -37.20
CA ARG A 26 -13.21 6.62 -37.32
C ARG A 26 -12.90 7.81 -36.45
N LEU A 27 -11.83 7.70 -35.70
CA LEU A 27 -11.32 8.73 -34.82
C LEU A 27 -9.83 8.96 -35.13
N ASN A 28 -9.49 10.21 -35.35
CA ASN A 28 -8.09 10.61 -35.55
C ASN A 28 -7.49 10.99 -34.19
N LEU A 29 -6.36 10.40 -33.84
CA LEU A 29 -5.57 10.78 -32.67
C LEU A 29 -4.32 11.50 -33.16
N SER A 30 -4.30 12.82 -32.96
CA SER A 30 -3.25 13.72 -33.42
C SER A 30 -2.29 14.04 -32.28
N ILE A 31 -1.05 13.61 -32.38
CA ILE A 31 -0.06 13.65 -31.29
C ILE A 31 1.23 14.31 -31.80
N PRO A 32 1.81 15.29 -31.08
CA PRO A 32 3.12 15.84 -31.41
C PRO A 32 4.20 14.75 -31.37
N GLU A 33 5.18 14.86 -32.25
CA GLU A 33 6.28 13.90 -32.34
C GLU A 33 7.11 13.85 -31.02
N THR A 34 7.27 15.00 -30.36
CA THR A 34 7.92 15.11 -29.05
C THR A 34 7.20 14.33 -27.95
N VAL A 35 5.88 14.17 -28.05
CA VAL A 35 5.07 13.38 -27.12
C VAL A 35 5.14 11.89 -27.47
N LEU A 36 5.20 11.55 -28.76
CA LEU A 36 5.31 10.15 -29.21
C LEU A 36 6.66 9.51 -28.84
N SER A 37 7.71 10.32 -28.72
CA SER A 37 9.07 9.83 -28.39
C SER A 37 9.33 9.66 -26.90
N ASP A 38 8.43 10.14 -26.04
CA ASP A 38 8.55 10.04 -24.58
C ASP A 38 7.83 8.77 -24.05
N GLU A 39 8.56 7.96 -23.28
CA GLU A 39 8.04 6.67 -22.77
C GLU A 39 6.87 6.82 -21.78
N GLY A 40 6.81 7.88 -20.99
CA GLY A 40 5.72 8.16 -20.09
C GLY A 40 4.42 8.44 -20.83
N TYR A 41 4.47 9.24 -21.87
CA TYR A 41 3.32 9.48 -22.73
C TYR A 41 2.93 8.26 -23.55
N SER A 42 3.89 7.44 -23.98
CA SER A 42 3.60 6.19 -24.71
C SER A 42 2.68 5.27 -23.93
N LEU A 43 2.91 5.14 -22.61
CA LEU A 43 2.03 4.36 -21.73
C LEU A 43 0.61 4.95 -21.66
N ALA A 44 0.48 6.27 -21.53
CA ALA A 44 -0.79 6.96 -21.44
C ALA A 44 -1.56 6.92 -22.78
N ILE A 45 -0.87 7.10 -23.89
CA ILE A 45 -1.45 7.01 -25.23
C ILE A 45 -1.95 5.60 -25.52
N GLU A 46 -1.19 4.58 -25.16
CA GLU A 46 -1.61 3.18 -25.37
C GLU A 46 -2.84 2.87 -24.50
N ASP A 47 -2.90 3.36 -23.27
CA ASP A 47 -4.07 3.21 -22.39
C ASP A 47 -5.31 3.90 -22.96
N LEU A 48 -5.16 5.10 -23.53
CA LEU A 48 -6.23 5.83 -24.21
C LEU A 48 -6.70 5.08 -25.46
N LYS A 49 -5.79 4.58 -26.28
CA LYS A 49 -6.13 3.77 -27.46
C LYS A 49 -6.95 2.54 -27.08
N LEU A 50 -6.55 1.83 -26.05
CA LEU A 50 -7.30 0.66 -25.55
C LEU A 50 -8.70 1.04 -25.09
N ALA A 51 -8.86 2.15 -24.38
CA ALA A 51 -10.18 2.65 -23.96
C ALA A 51 -11.08 3.00 -25.15
N LEU A 52 -10.55 3.70 -26.14
CA LEU A 52 -11.27 4.09 -27.35
C LEU A 52 -11.67 2.88 -28.20
N ILE A 53 -10.77 1.91 -28.39
CA ILE A 53 -11.06 0.66 -29.12
C ILE A 53 -12.17 -0.13 -28.41
N ALA A 54 -12.08 -0.26 -27.09
CA ALA A 54 -13.11 -0.94 -26.29
C ALA A 54 -14.48 -0.25 -26.39
N SER A 55 -14.51 1.06 -26.66
CA SER A 55 -15.73 1.86 -26.89
C SER A 55 -16.19 1.87 -28.36
N GLY A 56 -15.60 1.05 -29.24
CA GLY A 56 -16.05 0.85 -30.62
C GLY A 56 -15.45 1.83 -31.64
N PHE A 57 -14.42 2.60 -31.28
CA PHE A 57 -13.75 3.47 -32.23
C PHE A 57 -12.65 2.74 -33.01
N LYS A 58 -12.52 3.09 -34.30
CA LYS A 58 -11.33 2.77 -35.11
C LYS A 58 -10.38 3.95 -35.10
N ILE A 59 -9.16 3.77 -34.61
CA ILE A 59 -8.20 4.84 -34.37
C ILE A 59 -7.22 4.93 -35.52
N GLU A 60 -7.02 6.13 -36.04
CA GLU A 60 -5.94 6.50 -36.94
C GLU A 60 -4.98 7.45 -36.20
N LEU A 61 -3.70 7.05 -36.09
CA LEU A 61 -2.65 7.89 -35.49
C LEU A 61 -2.12 8.85 -36.56
N ASN A 62 -2.08 10.14 -36.23
CA ASN A 62 -1.51 11.16 -37.10
C ASN A 62 -0.47 11.97 -36.30
N GLY A 63 0.72 12.17 -36.88
CA GLY A 63 1.65 13.17 -36.39
C GLY A 63 1.04 14.56 -36.56
N LEU A 64 1.14 15.43 -35.56
CA LEU A 64 0.85 16.85 -35.69
C LEU A 64 1.95 17.48 -36.53
N SER A 65 1.67 17.73 -37.82
CA SER A 65 2.47 18.67 -38.61
C SER A 65 1.86 20.06 -38.47
N ASP A 66 2.66 21.11 -38.58
CA ASP A 66 2.29 22.52 -38.48
C ASP A 66 1.21 22.99 -39.52
N ARG A 67 0.75 22.09 -40.36
CA ARG A 67 -0.29 22.34 -41.36
C ARG A 67 -1.61 21.79 -40.84
N GLY A 68 -2.37 22.64 -40.19
CA GLY A 68 -3.77 22.59 -39.79
C GLY A 68 -4.51 21.26 -39.84
N ILE A 69 -5.16 20.89 -38.75
CA ILE A 69 -5.99 19.69 -38.60
C ILE A 69 -7.27 19.89 -39.42
N GLN A 70 -7.39 19.17 -40.52
CA GLN A 70 -8.57 19.25 -41.42
C GLN A 70 -9.49 18.03 -41.38
N LYS A 71 -9.29 17.09 -40.41
CA LYS A 71 -10.09 15.85 -40.39
C LYS A 71 -11.25 15.91 -39.38
N GLU A 72 -12.35 15.30 -39.74
CA GLU A 72 -13.52 15.11 -38.85
C GLU A 72 -13.13 14.18 -37.67
N ASN A 73 -13.70 14.40 -36.50
CA ASN A 73 -13.56 13.59 -35.31
C ASN A 73 -12.10 13.43 -34.85
N ASN A 74 -11.55 14.44 -34.21
CA ASN A 74 -10.16 14.48 -33.75
C ASN A 74 -10.04 14.51 -32.22
N ILE A 75 -9.08 13.76 -31.67
CA ILE A 75 -8.49 14.04 -30.37
C ILE A 75 -7.10 14.63 -30.61
N ILE A 76 -6.84 15.80 -30.05
CA ILE A 76 -5.56 16.48 -30.13
C ILE A 76 -4.90 16.42 -28.77
N ILE A 77 -3.67 15.92 -28.74
CA ILE A 77 -2.81 15.96 -27.58
C ILE A 77 -1.90 17.18 -27.72
N ALA A 78 -1.93 18.11 -26.79
CA ALA A 78 -1.16 19.35 -26.84
C ALA A 78 -0.39 19.60 -25.55
N ASN A 79 0.93 19.70 -25.67
CA ASN A 79 1.77 20.11 -24.58
C ASN A 79 1.78 21.64 -24.48
N VAL A 80 1.36 22.19 -23.36
CA VAL A 80 1.38 23.63 -23.08
C VAL A 80 2.64 23.89 -22.26
N ASN A 81 3.52 24.71 -22.77
CA ASN A 81 4.92 24.92 -22.30
C ASN A 81 5.10 25.38 -20.84
N ASN A 82 4.44 24.80 -19.88
CA ASN A 82 4.69 25.03 -18.46
C ASN A 82 5.33 23.79 -17.82
N LYS A 83 6.67 23.78 -17.76
CA LYS A 83 7.50 22.61 -17.44
C LYS A 83 7.27 21.95 -16.07
N MET A 84 6.52 22.56 -15.18
CA MET A 84 6.37 22.09 -13.78
C MET A 84 4.91 21.91 -13.34
N ASP A 85 3.94 22.17 -14.21
CA ASP A 85 2.54 22.09 -13.86
C ASP A 85 2.00 20.68 -14.12
N GLU A 86 1.43 20.07 -13.09
CA GLU A 86 0.73 18.79 -13.17
C GLU A 86 -0.75 18.95 -13.53
N SER A 87 -1.22 20.19 -13.73
CA SER A 87 -2.59 20.49 -14.15
C SER A 87 -2.83 20.09 -15.60
N TYR A 88 -4.04 19.73 -15.89
CA TYR A 88 -4.47 19.42 -17.25
C TYR A 88 -5.88 19.90 -17.52
N LYS A 89 -6.19 20.03 -18.81
CA LYS A 89 -7.50 20.43 -19.31
C LYS A 89 -7.92 19.53 -20.46
N ILE A 90 -9.17 19.08 -20.42
CA ILE A 90 -9.83 18.37 -21.52
C ILE A 90 -11.00 19.24 -21.99
N VAL A 91 -10.94 19.69 -23.23
CA VAL A 91 -11.89 20.66 -23.78
C VAL A 91 -12.44 20.17 -25.11
N TYR A 92 -13.74 20.30 -25.26
CA TYR A 92 -14.38 20.12 -26.54
C TYR A 92 -14.41 21.43 -27.30
N ASP A 93 -13.87 21.45 -28.52
CA ASP A 93 -13.84 22.59 -29.40
C ASP A 93 -14.95 22.40 -30.47
N LYS A 94 -15.99 23.23 -30.40
CA LYS A 94 -17.09 23.24 -31.37
C LYS A 94 -16.66 24.04 -32.61
N GLY A 95 -15.87 23.46 -33.48
CA GLY A 95 -15.75 23.96 -34.85
C GLY A 95 -17.03 23.69 -35.62
N GLU A 96 -17.40 24.58 -36.59
CA GLU A 96 -18.66 24.49 -37.31
C GLU A 96 -18.89 23.18 -38.09
N LYS A 97 -17.85 22.42 -38.40
CA LYS A 97 -17.89 21.18 -39.20
C LYS A 97 -17.25 19.96 -38.57
N ASN A 98 -16.37 20.12 -37.58
CA ASN A 98 -15.54 19.02 -37.05
C ASN A 98 -15.62 18.93 -35.53
N LYS A 99 -15.82 17.73 -35.00
CA LYS A 99 -15.74 17.46 -33.56
C LYS A 99 -14.27 17.36 -33.19
N CYS A 100 -13.81 18.17 -32.23
CA CYS A 100 -12.44 18.17 -31.77
C CYS A 100 -12.40 18.16 -30.24
N LEU A 101 -11.71 17.20 -29.66
CA LEU A 101 -11.41 17.15 -28.23
C LEU A 101 -9.93 17.42 -28.05
N ARG A 102 -9.57 18.36 -27.16
CA ARG A 102 -8.18 18.64 -26.81
C ARG A 102 -7.86 18.16 -25.41
N VAL A 103 -6.70 17.52 -25.28
CA VAL A 103 -6.08 17.26 -23.99
C VAL A 103 -4.85 18.14 -23.89
N GLU A 104 -4.86 19.09 -22.98
CA GLU A 104 -3.82 20.10 -22.79
C GLU A 104 -3.24 19.97 -21.37
N GLY A 105 -1.93 20.15 -21.22
CA GLY A 105 -1.28 20.12 -19.92
C GLY A 105 0.21 20.44 -19.99
N GLY A 106 0.82 20.74 -18.86
CA GLY A 106 2.27 20.74 -18.71
C GLY A 106 2.84 19.33 -18.89
N SER A 107 4.14 19.13 -18.73
CA SER A 107 4.77 17.82 -19.01
C SER A 107 4.09 16.65 -18.30
N ASN A 108 3.96 16.69 -16.98
CA ASN A 108 3.30 15.62 -16.22
C ASN A 108 1.77 15.73 -16.31
N GLY A 109 1.24 16.94 -16.32
CA GLY A 109 -0.20 17.21 -16.44
C GLY A 109 -0.80 16.61 -17.71
N LEU A 110 -0.09 16.68 -18.82
CA LEU A 110 -0.52 16.07 -20.07
C LEU A 110 -0.68 14.55 -19.96
N MET A 111 0.29 13.86 -19.34
CA MET A 111 0.21 12.42 -19.10
C MET A 111 -1.02 12.06 -18.26
N TYR A 112 -1.24 12.77 -17.16
CA TYR A 112 -2.40 12.57 -16.31
C TYR A 112 -3.71 12.90 -17.02
N GLY A 113 -3.74 13.92 -17.85
CA GLY A 113 -4.90 14.28 -18.69
C GLY A 113 -5.27 13.17 -19.69
N ILE A 114 -4.27 12.52 -20.30
CA ILE A 114 -4.47 11.39 -21.22
C ILE A 114 -5.03 10.18 -20.47
N PHE A 115 -4.45 9.82 -19.30
CA PHE A 115 -4.99 8.74 -18.46
C PHE A 115 -6.42 9.04 -18.00
N LYS A 116 -6.68 10.31 -17.61
CA LYS A 116 -8.01 10.71 -17.16
C LYS A 116 -9.03 10.63 -18.28
N LEU A 117 -8.69 11.03 -19.50
CA LEU A 117 -9.56 10.84 -20.65
C LEU A 117 -9.88 9.37 -20.89
N ALA A 118 -8.89 8.49 -20.80
CA ALA A 118 -9.09 7.05 -20.93
C ALA A 118 -10.02 6.50 -19.83
N GLU A 119 -9.88 6.99 -18.59
CA GLU A 119 -10.77 6.64 -17.47
C GLU A 119 -12.21 7.09 -17.73
N GLU A 120 -12.43 8.35 -18.14
CA GLU A 120 -13.77 8.90 -18.43
C GLU A 120 -14.49 8.11 -19.55
N ILE A 121 -13.73 7.66 -20.55
CA ILE A 121 -14.26 6.79 -21.61
C ILE A 121 -14.67 5.43 -21.04
N ARG A 122 -13.86 4.82 -20.17
CA ARG A 122 -14.21 3.56 -19.49
C ARG A 122 -15.43 3.69 -18.58
N LEU A 123 -15.63 4.86 -18.00
CA LEU A 123 -16.83 5.20 -17.23
C LEU A 123 -18.08 5.35 -18.11
N GLY A 124 -17.95 5.19 -19.42
CA GLY A 124 -19.08 5.26 -20.39
C GLY A 124 -19.52 6.68 -20.73
N LYS A 125 -18.72 7.70 -20.40
CA LYS A 125 -19.06 9.06 -20.79
C LYS A 125 -18.94 9.23 -22.30
N ASN A 126 -19.89 9.99 -22.88
CA ASN A 126 -19.78 10.34 -24.29
C ASN A 126 -18.53 11.21 -24.49
N LEU A 127 -17.65 10.77 -25.38
CA LEU A 127 -16.38 11.41 -25.69
C LEU A 127 -16.50 12.92 -25.91
N TRP A 128 -17.54 13.35 -26.59
CA TRP A 128 -17.75 14.75 -26.98
C TRP A 128 -18.34 15.63 -25.88
N ASP A 129 -18.78 15.02 -24.77
CA ASP A 129 -19.33 15.74 -23.62
C ASP A 129 -18.30 15.86 -22.49
N ILE A 130 -17.10 15.25 -22.66
CA ILE A 130 -16.05 15.32 -21.65
C ILE A 130 -15.45 16.72 -21.64
N LYS A 131 -15.58 17.38 -20.49
CA LYS A 131 -14.97 18.67 -20.20
C LYS A 131 -14.43 18.64 -18.77
N LEU A 132 -13.14 18.76 -18.63
CA LEU A 132 -12.46 18.70 -17.34
C LEU A 132 -11.33 19.74 -17.29
N GLU A 133 -11.14 20.31 -16.12
CA GLU A 133 -9.98 21.11 -15.78
C GLU A 133 -9.58 20.71 -14.37
N MET A 134 -8.39 20.16 -14.23
CA MET A 134 -7.93 19.52 -13.00
C MET A 134 -6.54 19.99 -12.62
N SER A 135 -6.39 20.33 -11.35
CA SER A 135 -5.11 20.54 -10.69
C SER A 135 -5.08 19.67 -9.44
N PRO A 136 -3.95 19.04 -9.10
CA PRO A 136 -3.92 18.19 -7.92
C PRO A 136 -4.11 19.02 -6.64
N GLU A 137 -4.99 18.54 -5.76
CA GLU A 137 -5.21 19.15 -4.44
C GLU A 137 -4.01 18.95 -3.52
N PHE A 138 -3.31 17.84 -3.71
CA PHE A 138 -2.07 17.54 -2.99
C PHE A 138 -0.90 17.46 -3.97
N PRO A 139 0.09 18.36 -3.86
CA PRO A 139 1.26 18.35 -4.75
C PRO A 139 2.13 17.11 -4.58
N ARG A 140 2.07 16.44 -3.43
CA ARG A 140 2.76 15.17 -3.18
C ARG A 140 1.76 14.04 -3.09
N ARG A 141 1.84 13.12 -4.05
CA ARG A 141 0.96 11.96 -4.19
C ARG A 141 1.84 10.72 -4.26
N MET A 142 1.99 10.07 -3.11
CA MET A 142 2.96 8.99 -2.95
C MET A 142 2.27 7.62 -2.95
N TYR A 143 2.94 6.65 -3.52
CA TYR A 143 2.63 5.24 -3.35
C TYR A 143 3.86 4.53 -2.79
N THR A 144 3.69 3.80 -1.70
CA THR A 144 4.78 3.05 -1.07
C THR A 144 4.54 1.57 -1.22
N GLU A 145 5.55 0.88 -1.74
CA GLU A 145 5.58 -0.58 -1.82
C GLU A 145 6.70 -1.12 -0.94
N LEU A 146 6.46 -2.27 -0.34
CA LEU A 146 7.51 -3.01 0.32
C LEU A 146 8.54 -3.40 -0.74
N GLY A 147 9.78 -3.01 -0.50
CA GLY A 147 10.89 -3.35 -1.38
C GLY A 147 11.25 -4.82 -1.30
N GLN A 148 10.38 -5.70 -1.78
CA GLN A 148 10.65 -7.14 -1.83
C GLN A 148 11.95 -7.46 -2.55
N LEU A 149 12.34 -6.60 -3.48
CA LEU A 149 13.63 -6.68 -4.18
C LEU A 149 14.83 -6.47 -3.27
N TYR A 150 14.67 -5.72 -2.21
CA TYR A 150 15.81 -5.15 -1.49
C TYR A 150 15.74 -5.39 0.00
N ASP A 151 14.65 -6.04 0.45
CA ASP A 151 14.48 -6.28 1.85
C ASP A 151 15.13 -7.58 2.27
N LEU A 152 15.76 -7.47 3.39
CA LEU A 152 16.29 -8.52 4.24
C LEU A 152 17.29 -9.47 3.55
N PRO A 153 18.38 -9.73 4.20
CA PRO A 153 19.28 -10.84 3.85
C PRO A 153 18.50 -12.16 3.69
N SER A 154 17.31 -12.27 4.32
CA SER A 154 16.38 -13.40 4.21
C SER A 154 15.65 -13.49 2.87
N GLY A 155 15.61 -12.41 2.09
CA GLY A 155 14.93 -12.39 0.81
C GLY A 155 15.52 -13.28 -0.28
N GLY A 156 16.68 -13.93 -0.02
CA GLY A 156 17.34 -14.77 -0.99
C GLY A 156 18.06 -14.01 -2.12
N TYR A 157 18.25 -12.70 -1.96
CA TYR A 157 19.03 -11.88 -2.89
C TYR A 157 20.51 -11.95 -2.64
N HIS A 158 20.91 -12.06 -1.37
CA HIS A 158 22.29 -12.22 -0.98
C HIS A 158 22.69 -13.69 -1.06
N LEU A 159 23.70 -13.99 -1.86
CA LEU A 159 24.33 -15.30 -1.91
C LEU A 159 25.62 -15.30 -1.08
N LEU A 160 25.96 -16.46 -0.52
CA LEU A 160 27.20 -16.66 0.25
C LEU A 160 28.42 -16.86 -0.62
N LYS A 161 28.19 -17.19 -1.91
CA LYS A 161 29.22 -17.46 -2.91
C LYS A 161 28.91 -16.68 -4.19
N SER A 162 29.93 -16.55 -5.06
CA SER A 162 29.73 -15.99 -6.41
C SER A 162 28.51 -16.67 -7.09
N PRO A 163 27.63 -15.90 -7.74
CA PRO A 163 27.76 -14.49 -8.14
C PRO A 163 27.37 -13.44 -7.08
N TRP A 164 27.31 -13.78 -5.82
CA TRP A 164 27.05 -12.95 -4.63
C TRP A 164 25.63 -12.40 -4.49
N VAL A 165 24.90 -12.30 -5.62
CA VAL A 165 23.50 -11.90 -5.65
C VAL A 165 22.69 -12.82 -6.57
N ASN A 166 21.43 -13.01 -6.26
CA ASN A 166 20.52 -13.81 -7.07
C ASN A 166 19.92 -12.97 -8.20
N HIS A 167 20.61 -12.93 -9.34
CA HIS A 167 20.17 -12.17 -10.50
C HIS A 167 18.83 -12.60 -11.06
N GLU A 168 18.54 -13.90 -11.11
CA GLU A 168 17.27 -14.42 -11.61
C GLU A 168 16.10 -13.87 -10.80
N ARG A 169 16.24 -13.85 -9.50
CA ARG A 169 15.25 -13.28 -8.60
C ARG A 169 15.06 -11.79 -8.82
N PHE A 170 16.15 -11.03 -8.92
CA PHE A 170 16.07 -9.59 -9.24
C PHE A 170 15.34 -9.34 -10.56
N GLU A 171 15.64 -10.10 -11.63
CA GLU A 171 14.99 -9.92 -12.92
C GLU A 171 13.50 -10.23 -12.87
N LYS A 172 13.10 -11.28 -12.12
CA LYS A 172 11.70 -11.62 -11.94
C LYS A 172 10.93 -10.49 -11.26
N GLU A 173 11.48 -9.95 -10.18
CA GLU A 173 10.79 -8.94 -9.38
C GLU A 173 10.84 -7.54 -10.00
N LYS A 174 11.91 -7.20 -10.71
CA LYS A 174 11.93 -5.97 -11.51
C LYS A 174 10.76 -5.91 -12.51
N LYS A 175 10.37 -7.04 -13.11
CA LYS A 175 9.20 -7.08 -13.99
C LYS A 175 7.91 -6.74 -13.26
N GLU A 176 7.72 -7.29 -12.07
CA GLU A 176 6.53 -7.00 -11.27
C GLU A 176 6.54 -5.54 -10.78
N LEU A 177 7.69 -5.00 -10.34
CA LEU A 177 7.79 -3.59 -9.96
C LEU A 177 7.52 -2.65 -11.12
N LYS A 178 7.99 -2.96 -12.32
CA LYS A 178 7.70 -2.15 -13.51
C LYS A 178 6.20 -2.10 -13.81
N LEU A 179 5.50 -3.23 -13.68
CA LEU A 179 4.04 -3.26 -13.82
C LEU A 179 3.34 -2.44 -12.72
N LEU A 180 3.85 -2.48 -11.50
CA LEU A 180 3.34 -1.67 -10.41
C LEU A 180 3.55 -0.17 -10.66
N ILE A 181 4.72 0.23 -11.12
CA ILE A 181 5.03 1.62 -11.48
C ILE A 181 4.09 2.12 -12.59
N ASP A 182 3.77 1.29 -13.59
CA ASP A 182 2.78 1.62 -14.60
C ASP A 182 1.38 1.88 -13.99
N GLN A 183 0.96 1.08 -13.01
CA GLN A 183 -0.31 1.30 -12.31
C GLN A 183 -0.27 2.58 -11.44
N VAL A 184 0.83 2.83 -10.76
CA VAL A 184 1.06 4.04 -9.95
C VAL A 184 0.93 5.30 -10.81
N ALA A 185 1.55 5.29 -12.01
CA ALA A 185 1.44 6.38 -12.98
C ALA A 185 -0.02 6.58 -13.47
N LYS A 186 -0.70 5.49 -13.84
CA LYS A 186 -2.12 5.52 -14.28
C LYS A 186 -3.06 6.07 -13.21
N MET A 187 -2.79 5.76 -11.96
CA MET A 187 -3.57 6.28 -10.83
C MET A 187 -3.29 7.76 -10.53
N GLY A 188 -2.29 8.37 -11.16
CA GLY A 188 -1.98 9.79 -10.97
C GLY A 188 -1.14 10.10 -9.75
N PHE A 189 -0.45 9.11 -9.16
CA PHE A 189 0.62 9.34 -8.21
C PHE A 189 1.86 9.89 -8.92
N ASN A 190 2.65 10.70 -8.19
CA ASN A 190 3.88 11.31 -8.75
C ASN A 190 5.15 10.90 -8.04
N THR A 191 5.04 10.07 -7.01
CA THR A 191 6.20 9.58 -6.25
C THR A 191 5.98 8.12 -5.88
N PHE A 192 6.99 7.31 -6.17
CA PHE A 192 7.04 5.91 -5.77
C PHE A 192 8.09 5.73 -4.68
N THR A 193 7.73 5.12 -3.56
CA THR A 193 8.65 4.88 -2.46
C THR A 193 8.91 3.39 -2.31
N ILE A 194 10.17 3.01 -2.37
CA ILE A 194 10.63 1.64 -2.10
C ILE A 194 10.99 1.55 -0.62
N MET A 195 10.25 0.73 0.10
CA MET A 195 10.38 0.62 1.56
C MET A 195 11.31 -0.52 1.99
N HIS A 196 11.83 -0.43 3.21
CA HIS A 196 12.68 -1.43 3.87
C HIS A 196 14.00 -1.74 3.17
N VAL A 197 14.47 -0.81 2.38
CA VAL A 197 15.79 -0.94 1.76
C VAL A 197 16.88 -0.81 2.81
N ASN A 198 17.86 -1.70 2.74
CA ASN A 198 19.04 -1.58 3.58
C ASN A 198 19.96 -0.52 2.99
N PHE A 199 20.09 0.59 3.69
CA PHE A 199 20.97 1.70 3.31
C PHE A 199 22.41 1.20 3.05
N GLU A 200 22.87 0.29 3.89
CA GLU A 200 24.22 -0.25 3.86
C GLU A 200 24.53 -1.08 2.59
N ASP A 201 23.53 -1.59 1.90
CA ASP A 201 23.72 -2.34 0.65
C ASP A 201 24.16 -1.46 -0.52
N TYR A 202 24.13 -0.14 -0.35
CA TYR A 202 24.42 0.85 -1.41
C TYR A 202 25.64 1.73 -1.11
N ILE A 203 26.31 1.58 0.05
CA ILE A 203 27.40 2.42 0.48
C ILE A 203 28.61 1.61 0.94
N ASN A 204 29.79 2.16 0.72
CA ASN A 204 31.07 1.59 1.14
C ASN A 204 31.86 2.53 2.07
N TYR A 205 31.26 3.68 2.45
CA TYR A 205 31.88 4.72 3.25
C TYR A 205 33.14 5.34 2.61
N LYS A 206 33.13 5.49 1.27
CA LYS A 206 34.28 5.93 0.51
C LYS A 206 34.76 7.36 0.82
N TYR A 207 33.92 8.16 1.48
CA TYR A 207 34.23 9.54 1.84
C TYR A 207 34.78 9.71 3.26
N LEU A 208 34.97 8.62 4.00
CA LEU A 208 35.61 8.66 5.29
C LEU A 208 37.13 8.54 5.15
N ASP A 209 37.87 9.06 6.17
CA ASP A 209 39.33 9.03 6.23
C ASP A 209 39.89 7.62 6.50
N LYS A 210 39.10 6.72 7.05
CA LYS A 210 39.48 5.32 7.29
C LYS A 210 38.70 4.38 6.38
N GLU A 211 39.39 3.40 5.84
CA GLU A 211 38.78 2.38 4.98
C GLU A 211 37.92 1.41 5.79
N VAL A 212 36.60 1.45 5.59
CA VAL A 212 35.64 0.55 6.29
C VAL A 212 35.60 -0.83 5.62
N TYR A 213 35.65 -0.84 4.28
CA TYR A 213 35.66 -2.06 3.47
C TYR A 213 36.87 -2.03 2.54
N SER A 214 37.75 -3.04 2.64
CA SER A 214 38.90 -3.17 1.75
C SER A 214 38.50 -3.32 0.27
N LYS A 215 39.44 -3.10 -0.64
CA LYS A 215 39.17 -3.15 -2.09
C LYS A 215 38.59 -4.49 -2.55
N ASP A 216 39.01 -5.58 -1.91
CA ASP A 216 38.60 -6.95 -2.24
C ASP A 216 37.42 -7.43 -1.38
N ASP A 217 36.81 -6.57 -0.59
CA ASP A 217 35.67 -6.93 0.25
C ASP A 217 34.45 -7.28 -0.60
N VAL A 218 33.83 -8.42 -0.33
CA VAL A 218 32.63 -8.89 -1.02
C VAL A 218 31.49 -7.88 -0.92
N HIS A 219 31.45 -7.09 0.14
CA HIS A 219 30.48 -6.01 0.30
C HIS A 219 30.52 -5.03 -0.89
N ARG A 220 31.73 -4.62 -1.33
CA ARG A 220 31.88 -3.70 -2.48
C ARG A 220 31.37 -4.30 -3.80
N ILE A 221 31.50 -5.60 -3.98
CA ILE A 221 30.97 -6.32 -5.14
C ILE A 221 29.43 -6.28 -5.09
N LYS A 222 28.86 -6.64 -3.93
CA LYS A 222 27.41 -6.63 -3.73
C LYS A 222 26.81 -5.26 -3.93
N THR A 223 27.38 -4.21 -3.34
CA THR A 223 26.93 -2.81 -3.51
C THR A 223 26.77 -2.42 -4.96
N LYS A 224 27.75 -2.72 -5.82
CA LYS A 224 27.66 -2.45 -7.27
C LYS A 224 26.53 -3.21 -7.95
N LEU A 225 26.31 -4.47 -7.57
CA LEU A 225 25.28 -5.31 -8.17
C LEU A 225 23.87 -4.87 -7.74
N PHE A 226 23.68 -4.57 -6.46
CA PHE A 226 22.41 -4.01 -5.94
C PHE A 226 22.11 -2.66 -6.58
N ALA A 227 23.09 -1.76 -6.64
CA ALA A 227 22.94 -0.45 -7.26
C ALA A 227 22.51 -0.56 -8.74
N LYS A 228 23.11 -1.47 -9.51
CA LYS A 228 22.72 -1.72 -10.91
C LYS A 228 21.24 -2.12 -11.03
N HIS A 229 20.79 -3.06 -10.21
CA HIS A 229 19.40 -3.52 -10.28
C HIS A 229 18.40 -2.44 -9.85
N LEU A 230 18.74 -1.66 -8.82
CA LEU A 230 17.88 -0.56 -8.35
C LEU A 230 17.82 0.58 -9.35
N THR A 231 18.95 0.92 -9.97
CA THR A 231 19.02 1.97 -11.03
C THR A 231 18.11 1.64 -12.21
N ASP A 232 18.02 0.37 -12.62
CA ASP A 232 17.11 -0.05 -13.69
C ASP A 232 15.63 0.24 -13.33
N VAL A 233 15.25 0.07 -12.08
CA VAL A 233 13.87 0.33 -11.60
C VAL A 233 13.63 1.84 -11.51
N ILE A 234 14.59 2.59 -10.99
CA ILE A 234 14.49 4.05 -10.85
C ILE A 234 14.37 4.71 -12.23
N ASN A 235 15.22 4.34 -13.17
CA ASN A 235 15.16 4.89 -14.53
C ASN A 235 13.81 4.58 -15.18
N TYR A 236 13.29 3.36 -15.00
CA TYR A 236 11.95 3.00 -15.50
C TYR A 236 10.83 3.87 -14.93
N ALA A 237 10.93 4.24 -13.65
CA ALA A 237 9.98 5.16 -13.01
C ALA A 237 10.16 6.60 -13.54
N HIS A 238 11.39 7.05 -13.72
CA HIS A 238 11.70 8.37 -14.31
C HIS A 238 11.16 8.50 -15.73
N ASP A 239 11.28 7.45 -16.55
CA ASP A 239 10.68 7.39 -17.90
C ASP A 239 9.15 7.55 -17.88
N ARG A 240 8.51 7.42 -16.70
CA ARG A 240 7.07 7.64 -16.46
C ARG A 240 6.78 8.89 -15.64
N HIS A 241 7.77 9.78 -15.56
CA HIS A 241 7.69 11.02 -14.77
C HIS A 241 7.39 10.81 -13.27
N ILE A 242 7.72 9.62 -12.73
CA ILE A 242 7.55 9.25 -11.32
C ILE A 242 8.87 9.44 -10.59
N LYS A 243 8.86 10.25 -9.53
CA LYS A 243 10.00 10.36 -8.61
C LYS A 243 10.14 9.09 -7.78
N VAL A 244 11.37 8.70 -7.48
CA VAL A 244 11.64 7.52 -6.66
C VAL A 244 12.34 7.91 -5.36
N PHE A 245 11.70 7.53 -4.25
CA PHE A 245 12.24 7.68 -2.91
C PHE A 245 12.60 6.32 -2.34
N MET A 246 13.65 6.28 -1.54
CA MET A 246 14.02 5.09 -0.76
C MET A 246 13.61 5.32 0.68
N GLN A 247 12.83 4.38 1.25
CA GLN A 247 12.52 4.41 2.67
C GLN A 247 13.41 3.45 3.44
N VAL A 248 14.09 3.97 4.43
CA VAL A 248 15.07 3.24 5.25
C VAL A 248 14.74 3.35 6.74
N TYR A 249 15.12 2.32 7.48
CA TYR A 249 15.27 2.39 8.92
C TYR A 249 16.71 2.84 9.20
N GLU A 250 16.84 4.00 9.78
CA GLU A 250 18.15 4.58 10.02
C GLU A 250 18.66 4.26 11.43
N PHE A 251 19.87 4.75 11.72
CA PHE A 251 20.64 4.54 12.95
C PHE A 251 21.22 3.14 13.11
N GLN A 252 21.36 2.40 12.01
CA GLN A 252 22.06 1.13 11.96
C GLN A 252 23.41 1.29 11.27
N TYR A 253 24.45 0.74 11.88
CA TYR A 253 25.81 0.86 11.38
C TYR A 253 26.51 -0.49 11.40
N PRO A 254 27.37 -0.79 10.41
CA PRO A 254 28.13 -2.03 10.40
C PRO A 254 29.15 -2.06 11.55
N PRO A 255 29.41 -3.21 12.17
CA PRO A 255 30.40 -3.35 13.22
C PRO A 255 31.80 -2.88 12.82
N LYS A 256 32.15 -2.98 11.54
CA LYS A 256 33.42 -2.48 10.99
C LYS A 256 33.56 -0.97 11.20
N LEU A 257 32.48 -0.21 10.99
CA LEU A 257 32.47 1.24 11.22
C LEU A 257 32.67 1.57 12.71
N ALA A 258 31.96 0.88 13.59
CA ALA A 258 32.06 1.09 15.04
C ALA A 258 33.45 0.74 15.63
N LYS A 259 34.22 -0.13 14.98
CA LYS A 259 35.61 -0.38 15.34
C LYS A 259 36.56 0.76 15.00
N LEU A 260 36.17 1.59 14.02
CA LEU A 260 36.99 2.69 13.52
C LEU A 260 36.62 4.03 14.16
N TYR A 261 35.35 4.20 14.55
CA TYR A 261 34.80 5.46 15.02
C TYR A 261 33.90 5.27 16.25
N THR A 262 33.88 6.25 17.13
CA THR A 262 32.92 6.29 18.24
C THR A 262 31.58 6.83 17.73
N LEU A 263 30.59 5.93 17.62
CA LEU A 263 29.25 6.25 17.12
C LEU A 263 28.39 6.82 18.27
N ASP A 264 28.50 8.10 18.50
CA ASP A 264 27.73 8.83 19.50
C ASP A 264 27.30 10.19 18.95
N LEU A 265 26.06 10.59 19.22
CA LEU A 265 25.46 11.82 18.68
C LEU A 265 26.25 13.08 19.07
N GLU A 266 26.92 13.08 20.19
CA GLU A 266 27.77 14.20 20.63
C GLU A 266 29.16 14.21 19.99
N ASN A 267 29.53 13.11 19.33
CA ASN A 267 30.79 13.06 18.63
C ASN A 267 30.67 13.70 17.25
N PRO A 268 31.46 14.74 16.93
CA PRO A 268 31.41 15.40 15.61
C PRO A 268 31.62 14.47 14.41
N ILE A 269 32.17 13.28 14.62
CA ILE A 269 32.31 12.28 13.56
C ILE A 269 30.97 11.78 13.02
N MET A 270 29.91 11.84 13.82
CA MET A 270 28.58 11.39 13.37
C MET A 270 28.06 12.21 12.19
N GLU A 271 28.22 13.54 12.24
CA GLU A 271 27.83 14.38 11.12
C GLU A 271 28.63 14.04 9.85
N LYS A 272 29.94 13.81 9.99
CA LYS A 272 30.79 13.37 8.85
C LYS A 272 30.35 12.03 8.29
N ILE A 273 30.00 11.08 9.14
CA ILE A 273 29.49 9.77 8.72
C ILE A 273 28.18 9.93 7.96
N ILE A 274 27.25 10.72 8.48
CA ILE A 274 25.94 10.97 7.83
C ILE A 274 26.13 11.65 6.45
N VAL A 275 26.97 12.67 6.40
CA VAL A 275 27.28 13.36 5.13
C VAL A 275 27.91 12.38 4.13
N ALA A 276 28.85 11.54 4.57
CA ALA A 276 29.46 10.52 3.73
C ALA A 276 28.45 9.51 3.19
N LYS A 277 27.56 9.02 4.06
CA LYS A 277 26.47 8.09 3.68
C LYS A 277 25.56 8.72 2.62
N ILE A 278 25.09 9.92 2.86
CA ILE A 278 24.14 10.61 1.96
C ILE A 278 24.79 10.88 0.59
N ASN A 279 26.00 11.45 0.56
CA ASN A 279 26.69 11.72 -0.68
C ASN A 279 26.92 10.45 -1.49
N GLU A 280 27.39 9.38 -0.84
CA GLU A 280 27.69 8.13 -1.54
C GLU A 280 26.42 7.45 -2.07
N LEU A 281 25.31 7.45 -1.31
CA LEU A 281 24.05 6.86 -1.74
C LEU A 281 23.55 7.52 -3.03
N PHE A 282 23.42 8.86 -3.04
CA PHE A 282 22.87 9.58 -4.19
C PHE A 282 23.81 9.61 -5.41
N GLU A 283 25.08 9.35 -5.21
CA GLU A 283 26.03 9.11 -6.30
C GLU A 283 25.92 7.68 -6.84
N THR A 284 25.59 6.71 -5.97
CA THR A 284 25.51 5.29 -6.32
C THR A 284 24.22 4.95 -7.06
N VAL A 285 23.10 5.58 -6.68
CA VAL A 285 21.78 5.34 -7.26
C VAL A 285 21.04 6.66 -7.50
N PRO A 286 20.32 6.83 -8.65
CA PRO A 286 19.73 8.11 -9.06
C PRO A 286 18.39 8.42 -8.34
N LEU A 287 18.35 8.31 -7.02
CA LEU A 287 17.17 8.63 -6.21
C LEU A 287 16.81 10.13 -6.24
N ASP A 288 15.52 10.44 -6.07
CA ASP A 288 15.02 11.81 -5.91
C ASP A 288 14.96 12.24 -4.45
N GLY A 289 14.84 11.29 -3.52
CA GLY A 289 14.79 11.58 -2.11
C GLY A 289 14.84 10.34 -1.22
N LEU A 290 14.73 10.61 0.07
CA LEU A 290 14.69 9.61 1.13
C LEU A 290 13.47 9.80 2.02
N VAL A 291 12.96 8.69 2.54
CA VAL A 291 12.08 8.64 3.71
C VAL A 291 12.83 7.90 4.81
N ILE A 292 13.13 8.58 5.92
CA ILE A 292 13.82 7.97 7.05
C ILE A 292 12.81 7.71 8.17
N THR A 293 12.67 6.44 8.55
CA THR A 293 11.90 6.06 9.75
C THR A 293 12.78 6.31 10.97
N ALA A 294 12.53 7.41 11.65
CA ALA A 294 13.44 7.99 12.62
C ALA A 294 13.33 7.40 14.04
N THR A 295 12.34 6.59 14.33
CA THR A 295 12.02 6.14 15.69
C THR A 295 11.82 4.63 15.83
N GLU A 296 11.91 3.94 14.74
CA GLU A 296 11.83 2.50 14.69
C GLU A 296 13.15 1.97 14.12
N SER A 297 14.05 1.53 14.97
CA SER A 297 15.21 0.78 14.53
C SER A 297 14.93 -0.70 14.77
N LEU A 298 14.80 -1.43 13.68
CA LEU A 298 14.85 -2.88 13.73
C LEU A 298 16.31 -3.29 13.57
N PRO A 299 17.04 -3.60 14.66
CA PRO A 299 18.44 -3.99 14.53
C PRO A 299 18.50 -5.24 13.67
N ARG A 300 19.04 -5.11 12.48
CA ARG A 300 19.36 -6.28 11.66
C ARG A 300 20.44 -7.09 12.36
N SER A 301 20.32 -8.40 12.27
CA SER A 301 21.35 -9.29 12.78
C SER A 301 22.72 -8.87 12.25
N GLY A 302 23.62 -8.56 13.15
CA GLY A 302 24.98 -8.14 12.83
C GLY A 302 25.22 -6.64 12.66
N TYR A 303 24.19 -5.78 12.78
CA TYR A 303 24.35 -4.33 12.78
C TYR A 303 24.20 -3.75 14.20
N LEU A 304 24.88 -2.64 14.42
CA LEU A 304 24.77 -1.87 15.65
C LEU A 304 23.71 -0.78 15.48
N SER A 305 22.83 -0.64 16.47
CA SER A 305 21.85 0.45 16.50
C SER A 305 22.36 1.58 17.37
N VAL A 306 22.32 2.79 16.83
CA VAL A 306 22.54 4.02 17.59
C VAL A 306 21.21 4.75 17.69
N GLU A 307 20.50 4.54 18.80
CA GLU A 307 19.18 5.11 19.04
C GLU A 307 19.29 6.37 19.88
N PRO A 308 19.39 7.57 19.26
CA PRO A 308 19.65 8.81 20.00
C PRO A 308 18.55 9.16 21.01
N TRP A 309 17.30 8.73 20.78
CA TRP A 309 16.21 8.96 21.75
C TRP A 309 16.37 8.14 23.04
N ARG A 310 17.07 7.01 23.03
CA ARG A 310 17.32 6.24 24.26
C ARG A 310 18.25 6.96 25.20
N LYS A 311 19.28 7.61 24.65
CA LYS A 311 20.28 8.38 25.43
C LYS A 311 19.89 9.85 25.61
N TYR A 312 19.39 10.48 24.57
CA TYR A 312 19.23 11.95 24.51
C TYR A 312 17.75 12.39 24.39
N GLY A 313 16.81 11.48 24.46
CA GLY A 313 15.38 11.73 24.33
C GLY A 313 15.00 12.31 22.97
N LYS A 314 13.85 12.96 22.90
CA LYS A 314 13.28 13.52 21.68
C LYS A 314 14.14 14.63 21.04
N ALA A 315 14.85 15.41 21.87
CA ALA A 315 15.80 16.41 21.37
C ALA A 315 16.98 15.74 20.64
N GLY A 316 17.45 14.60 21.11
CA GLY A 316 18.48 13.82 20.42
C GLY A 316 18.01 13.31 19.05
N ALA A 317 16.76 12.84 18.96
CA ALA A 317 16.17 12.44 17.69
C ALA A 317 16.07 13.65 16.73
N GLY A 318 15.61 14.81 17.20
CA GLY A 318 15.54 16.03 16.39
C GLY A 318 16.92 16.49 15.88
N ARG A 319 17.96 16.42 16.70
CA ARG A 319 19.33 16.74 16.25
C ARG A 319 19.84 15.78 15.17
N MET A 320 19.59 14.49 15.31
CA MET A 320 19.95 13.50 14.29
C MET A 320 19.21 13.75 12.97
N MET A 321 17.91 14.00 13.05
CA MET A 321 17.11 14.41 11.89
C MET A 321 17.68 15.65 11.22
N THR A 322 18.13 16.63 11.99
CA THR A 322 18.77 17.85 11.49
C THR A 322 20.05 17.55 10.71
N MET A 323 20.89 16.65 11.20
CA MET A 323 22.11 16.24 10.48
C MET A 323 21.77 15.60 9.12
N TYR A 324 20.82 14.68 9.08
CA TYR A 324 20.34 14.08 7.82
C TYR A 324 19.71 15.10 6.89
N HIS A 325 18.88 16.00 7.43
CA HIS A 325 18.24 17.05 6.66
C HIS A 325 19.29 17.96 5.99
N ASN A 326 20.26 18.45 6.76
CA ASN A 326 21.30 19.32 6.25
C ASN A 326 22.15 18.62 5.17
N ALA A 327 22.55 17.36 5.41
CA ALA A 327 23.32 16.58 4.44
C ALA A 327 22.55 16.39 3.13
N THR A 328 21.27 16.04 3.20
CA THR A 328 20.43 15.80 2.02
C THR A 328 20.12 17.10 1.27
N LYS A 329 19.82 18.17 1.99
CA LYS A 329 19.57 19.51 1.45
C LYS A 329 20.81 20.08 0.72
N ALA A 330 22.01 19.85 1.25
CA ALA A 330 23.25 20.31 0.67
C ALA A 330 23.49 19.78 -0.76
N ILE A 331 22.94 18.62 -1.09
CA ILE A 331 23.00 18.03 -2.43
C ILE A 331 21.70 18.23 -3.24
N GLY A 332 20.79 19.08 -2.78
CA GLY A 332 19.54 19.41 -3.48
C GLY A 332 18.50 18.30 -3.52
N LYS A 333 18.57 17.34 -2.61
CA LYS A 333 17.64 16.20 -2.54
C LYS A 333 16.59 16.37 -1.44
N THR A 334 15.47 15.67 -1.57
CA THR A 334 14.37 15.73 -0.60
C THR A 334 14.54 14.68 0.48
N LEU A 335 14.32 15.08 1.74
CA LEU A 335 14.25 14.18 2.88
C LEU A 335 12.91 14.32 3.59
N ILE A 336 12.27 13.21 3.87
CA ILE A 336 11.04 13.12 4.67
C ILE A 336 11.33 12.27 5.90
N PHE A 337 11.00 12.79 7.07
CA PHE A 337 11.07 12.02 8.31
C PHE A 337 9.74 11.35 8.60
N ARG A 338 9.73 10.04 8.57
CA ARG A 338 8.63 9.24 9.05
C ARG A 338 8.84 8.96 10.52
N SER A 339 8.03 9.56 11.37
CA SER A 339 8.20 9.49 12.81
C SER A 339 6.94 9.03 13.52
N TRP A 340 7.06 7.95 14.28
CA TRP A 340 6.04 7.53 15.23
C TRP A 340 5.84 8.54 16.35
N MET A 341 6.90 9.23 16.79
CA MET A 341 6.81 10.24 17.84
C MET A 341 5.94 11.42 17.44
N VAL A 342 5.94 11.79 16.16
CA VAL A 342 5.08 12.85 15.64
C VAL A 342 3.61 12.42 15.61
N ALA A 343 3.34 11.12 15.53
CA ALA A 343 1.99 10.58 15.49
C ALA A 343 1.32 10.40 16.87
N TYR A 344 2.11 10.34 17.94
CA TYR A 344 1.59 10.03 19.28
C TYR A 344 0.94 11.19 20.04
N GLY A 345 0.90 12.37 19.49
CA GLY A 345 0.22 13.53 20.06
C GLY A 345 0.96 14.86 19.83
N ALA A 346 0.24 15.95 19.99
CA ALA A 346 0.75 17.29 19.70
C ALA A 346 1.96 17.66 20.58
N GLU A 347 1.92 17.34 21.86
CA GLU A 347 3.00 17.70 22.81
C GLU A 347 4.32 16.97 22.50
N ASP A 348 4.24 15.71 22.08
CA ASP A 348 5.42 14.93 21.70
C ASP A 348 5.99 15.38 20.35
N SER A 349 5.10 15.76 19.43
CA SER A 349 5.46 16.30 18.13
C SER A 349 6.24 17.61 18.26
N ASP A 350 5.82 18.50 19.15
CA ASP A 350 6.43 19.80 19.31
C ASP A 350 7.91 19.68 19.73
N LYS A 351 8.24 18.78 20.65
CA LYS A 351 9.63 18.56 21.10
C LYS A 351 10.56 18.04 19.99
N VAL A 352 10.04 17.28 19.04
CA VAL A 352 10.84 16.83 17.88
C VAL A 352 10.97 17.98 16.89
N ILE A 353 9.87 18.66 16.58
CA ILE A 353 9.82 19.76 15.63
C ILE A 353 10.73 20.91 16.03
N GLU A 354 10.74 21.31 17.31
CA GLU A 354 11.58 22.37 17.86
C GLU A 354 13.08 22.14 17.63
N ASN A 355 13.49 20.89 17.51
CA ASN A 355 14.88 20.50 17.27
C ASN A 355 15.20 20.18 15.81
N THR A 356 14.30 20.54 14.88
CA THR A 356 14.49 20.34 13.43
C THR A 356 14.35 21.66 12.68
N PRO A 357 15.02 21.83 11.51
CA PRO A 357 14.85 23.00 10.67
C PRO A 357 13.38 23.22 10.27
N GLU A 358 13.00 24.48 10.01
CA GLU A 358 11.62 24.84 9.65
C GLU A 358 11.12 24.17 8.36
N ASP A 359 12.01 23.92 7.43
CA ASP A 359 11.73 23.24 6.17
C ASP A 359 11.85 21.71 6.23
N ALA A 360 12.12 21.14 7.41
CA ALA A 360 12.11 19.69 7.61
C ALA A 360 10.72 19.11 7.33
N GLN A 361 10.68 18.05 6.53
CA GLN A 361 9.46 17.43 6.05
C GLN A 361 9.14 16.18 6.84
N PHE A 362 7.85 15.97 7.10
CA PHE A 362 7.39 14.85 7.92
C PHE A 362 6.37 13.98 7.18
N GLU A 363 6.37 12.70 7.53
CA GLU A 363 5.34 11.73 7.18
C GLU A 363 4.79 11.12 8.46
N ILE A 364 3.46 11.08 8.56
CA ILE A 364 2.76 10.46 9.68
C ILE A 364 1.63 9.56 9.20
N LYS A 365 1.31 8.54 9.98
CA LYS A 365 0.11 7.73 9.75
C LYS A 365 -1.14 8.57 10.03
N HIS A 366 -2.22 8.31 9.33
CA HIS A 366 -3.50 9.00 9.57
C HIS A 366 -4.08 8.68 10.96
N THR A 367 -3.65 7.60 11.59
CA THR A 367 -3.96 7.22 12.97
C THR A 367 -2.84 7.63 13.92
N GLY A 368 -3.15 7.80 15.19
CA GLY A 368 -2.14 8.09 16.21
C GLY A 368 -1.20 6.92 16.54
N ASP A 369 -1.40 5.77 15.91
CA ASP A 369 -0.63 4.54 16.08
C ASP A 369 -0.55 3.79 14.74
N ASP A 370 -0.64 2.46 14.77
CA ASP A 370 -0.83 1.65 13.58
C ASP A 370 -2.21 1.90 12.96
N PHE A 371 -2.40 1.45 11.72
CA PHE A 371 -3.56 1.77 10.89
C PHE A 371 -4.87 1.08 11.34
N TRP A 372 -5.18 1.07 12.63
CA TRP A 372 -6.38 0.47 13.18
C TRP A 372 -7.65 1.23 12.79
N LEU A 373 -8.68 0.54 12.32
CA LEU A 373 -9.96 1.15 11.90
C LEU A 373 -10.71 1.88 13.00
N ASN A 374 -10.52 1.45 14.23
CA ASN A 374 -11.17 2.02 15.40
C ASN A 374 -10.45 3.26 15.95
N PHE A 375 -9.25 3.56 15.47
CA PHE A 375 -8.50 4.73 15.92
C PHE A 375 -8.96 5.98 15.16
N PRO A 376 -9.11 7.11 15.84
CA PRO A 376 -9.44 8.36 15.19
C PRO A 376 -8.28 8.87 14.33
N LEU A 377 -8.58 9.89 13.52
CA LEU A 377 -7.54 10.69 12.89
C LEU A 377 -6.62 11.27 13.96
N THR A 378 -5.33 11.23 13.74
CA THR A 378 -4.33 11.68 14.72
C THR A 378 -4.43 13.19 15.02
N ASP A 379 -4.27 13.52 16.29
CA ASP A 379 -4.25 14.91 16.74
C ASP A 379 -3.12 15.73 16.11
N ALA A 380 -2.04 15.10 15.68
CA ALA A 380 -0.96 15.76 14.96
C ALA A 380 -1.44 16.45 13.66
N ILE A 381 -2.46 15.90 12.99
CA ILE A 381 -3.09 16.52 11.82
C ILE A 381 -4.04 17.64 12.25
N THR A 382 -4.96 17.34 13.18
CA THR A 382 -6.01 18.28 13.60
C THR A 382 -5.46 19.49 14.39
N SER A 383 -4.28 19.37 15.01
CA SER A 383 -3.57 20.48 15.65
C SER A 383 -2.87 21.44 14.67
N GLY A 384 -2.96 21.17 13.37
CA GLY A 384 -2.38 22.03 12.34
C GLY A 384 -0.87 21.88 12.15
N LEU A 385 -0.30 20.71 12.43
CA LEU A 385 1.12 20.43 12.14
C LEU A 385 1.45 20.71 10.68
N GLY A 386 0.55 20.37 9.74
CA GLY A 386 0.72 20.62 8.31
C GLY A 386 0.85 22.11 7.94
N ARG A 387 0.32 23.04 8.76
CA ARG A 387 0.50 24.48 8.56
C ARG A 387 1.87 24.98 9.03
N ARG A 388 2.53 24.23 9.91
CA ARG A 388 3.83 24.57 10.50
C ARG A 388 5.00 23.87 9.81
N ARG A 389 4.75 22.71 9.22
CA ARG A 389 5.75 21.86 8.56
C ARG A 389 5.19 21.20 7.31
N PRO A 390 5.99 21.00 6.27
CA PRO A 390 5.58 20.19 5.12
C PRO A 390 5.25 18.75 5.56
N LEU A 391 3.97 18.40 5.56
CA LEU A 391 3.45 17.15 6.12
C LEU A 391 2.83 16.27 5.04
N THR A 392 3.14 14.97 5.08
CA THR A 392 2.50 13.91 4.31
C THR A 392 1.71 13.02 5.25
N MET A 393 0.46 12.75 4.93
CA MET A 393 -0.39 11.80 5.66
C MET A 393 -0.46 10.47 4.93
N THR A 394 -0.34 9.36 5.66
CA THR A 394 -0.28 8.02 5.08
C THR A 394 -1.50 7.20 5.44
N PHE A 395 -2.14 6.60 4.42
CA PHE A 395 -3.19 5.57 4.55
C PHE A 395 -2.62 4.19 4.23
N ASP A 396 -2.94 3.18 5.04
CA ASP A 396 -2.77 1.77 4.66
C ASP A 396 -3.81 1.41 3.59
N VAL A 397 -3.38 0.87 2.47
CA VAL A 397 -4.29 0.49 1.38
C VAL A 397 -4.45 -1.03 1.24
N PHE A 398 -3.63 -1.84 1.93
CA PHE A 398 -3.67 -3.29 1.86
C PHE A 398 -4.18 -4.00 3.10
N SER A 399 -4.77 -3.25 4.01
CA SER A 399 -5.46 -3.82 5.16
C SER A 399 -4.54 -4.63 6.08
N GLN A 400 -3.34 -4.09 6.35
CA GLN A 400 -2.29 -4.72 7.15
C GLN A 400 -2.81 -5.30 8.48
N PHE A 401 -3.72 -4.59 9.15
CA PHE A 401 -4.23 -4.97 10.46
C PHE A 401 -5.62 -5.66 10.42
N TYR A 402 -6.13 -5.98 9.23
CA TYR A 402 -7.49 -6.49 9.02
C TYR A 402 -7.52 -7.81 8.26
N GLY A 403 -6.53 -8.63 8.50
CA GLY A 403 -6.42 -9.92 7.83
C GLY A 403 -5.87 -9.83 6.43
N TRP A 404 -5.09 -8.81 6.13
CA TRP A 404 -4.42 -8.55 4.84
C TRP A 404 -5.20 -9.05 3.62
N SER A 405 -5.30 -8.27 2.58
CA SER A 405 -6.00 -8.66 1.35
C SER A 405 -7.46 -9.07 1.51
N ARG A 406 -8.04 -8.93 2.69
CA ARG A 406 -9.49 -9.15 2.81
C ARG A 406 -10.23 -8.05 2.05
N LEU A 407 -11.44 -8.37 1.61
CA LEU A 407 -12.29 -7.40 0.96
C LEU A 407 -12.77 -6.36 1.98
N ILE A 408 -11.90 -5.42 2.25
CA ILE A 408 -12.20 -4.25 3.08
C ILE A 408 -11.86 -2.99 2.33
N CYS A 409 -12.82 -2.10 2.24
CA CYS A 409 -12.72 -0.85 1.51
C CYS A 409 -13.18 0.28 2.44
N TYR A 410 -12.31 1.26 2.67
CA TYR A 410 -12.57 2.33 3.62
C TYR A 410 -12.58 3.73 2.98
N GLN A 411 -13.23 3.84 1.81
CA GLN A 411 -13.36 5.07 1.05
C GLN A 411 -14.00 6.20 1.84
N GLN A 412 -15.03 5.90 2.66
CA GLN A 412 -15.67 6.89 3.52
C GLN A 412 -14.67 7.55 4.47
N ARG A 413 -13.75 6.75 5.03
CA ARG A 413 -12.69 7.24 5.89
C ARG A 413 -11.68 8.05 5.10
N ILE A 414 -11.20 7.53 3.97
CA ILE A 414 -10.21 8.19 3.10
C ILE A 414 -10.74 9.57 2.68
N VAL A 415 -11.96 9.66 2.16
CA VAL A 415 -12.58 10.92 1.72
C VAL A 415 -12.66 11.93 2.87
N LYS A 416 -13.22 11.49 4.00
CA LYS A 416 -13.38 12.37 5.18
C LYS A 416 -12.04 12.90 5.69
N GLU A 417 -11.07 12.00 5.87
CA GLU A 417 -9.79 12.35 6.49
C GLU A 417 -8.87 13.13 5.53
N ALA A 418 -8.92 12.87 4.22
CA ALA A 418 -8.20 13.67 3.23
C ALA A 418 -8.69 15.12 3.20
N LYS A 419 -10.00 15.34 3.31
CA LYS A 419 -10.56 16.69 3.40
C LYS A 419 -10.07 17.43 4.64
N ILE A 420 -10.12 16.79 5.81
CA ILE A 420 -9.59 17.35 7.05
C ILE A 420 -8.09 17.64 6.93
N ALA A 421 -7.32 16.73 6.33
CA ALA A 421 -5.89 16.91 6.11
C ALA A 421 -5.60 18.16 5.24
N LYS A 422 -6.33 18.33 4.14
CA LYS A 422 -6.21 19.51 3.27
C LYS A 422 -6.50 20.81 4.05
N GLU A 423 -7.58 20.85 4.81
CA GLU A 423 -7.98 21.99 5.63
C GLU A 423 -6.93 22.33 6.69
N ASN A 424 -6.11 21.36 7.13
CA ASN A 424 -5.04 21.52 8.10
C ASN A 424 -3.63 21.69 7.49
N GLY A 425 -3.55 21.96 6.17
CA GLY A 425 -2.29 22.32 5.51
C GLY A 425 -1.38 21.14 5.18
N VAL A 426 -1.88 19.91 5.22
CA VAL A 426 -1.16 18.74 4.73
C VAL A 426 -0.90 18.90 3.23
N ILE A 427 0.35 18.72 2.81
CA ILE A 427 0.77 18.91 1.41
C ILE A 427 0.86 17.61 0.60
N GLY A 428 0.78 16.46 1.27
CA GLY A 428 0.92 15.18 0.61
C GLY A 428 0.07 14.08 1.22
N ILE A 429 -0.35 13.17 0.38
CA ILE A 429 -1.01 11.92 0.79
C ILE A 429 -0.21 10.75 0.23
N GLN A 430 -0.07 9.72 1.04
CA GLN A 430 0.60 8.47 0.68
C GLN A 430 -0.35 7.28 0.79
N ALA A 431 -0.39 6.47 -0.25
CA ALA A 431 -0.96 5.15 -0.23
C ALA A 431 0.12 4.15 0.22
N TRP A 432 -0.05 3.57 1.39
CA TRP A 432 0.87 2.60 1.96
C TRP A 432 0.50 1.19 1.50
N GLY A 433 1.18 0.70 0.48
CA GLY A 433 1.04 -0.65 -0.08
C GLY A 433 1.97 -1.67 0.58
N ALA A 434 2.73 -1.25 1.59
CA ALA A 434 3.67 -2.11 2.28
C ALA A 434 2.98 -3.20 3.10
N TRP A 435 3.72 -4.25 3.43
CA TRP A 435 3.27 -5.38 4.23
C TRP A 435 2.20 -6.23 3.54
N ALA A 436 2.30 -6.39 2.23
CA ALA A 436 1.47 -7.37 1.51
C ALA A 436 1.71 -8.80 2.06
N PRO A 437 0.69 -9.68 2.07
CA PRO A 437 0.85 -11.05 2.55
C PRO A 437 2.01 -11.75 1.86
N GLY A 438 2.86 -12.39 2.62
CA GLY A 438 4.03 -13.11 2.13
C GLY A 438 5.34 -12.33 2.14
N CYS A 439 5.30 -11.03 2.41
CA CYS A 439 6.51 -10.23 2.58
C CYS A 439 7.12 -10.39 3.96
N ILE A 440 6.34 -10.89 4.94
CA ILE A 440 6.70 -10.75 6.32
C ILE A 440 6.68 -12.08 7.01
N TRP A 441 7.72 -12.32 7.78
CA TRP A 441 7.75 -13.07 9.01
C TRP A 441 6.86 -14.33 9.00
N SER A 442 6.87 -15.13 7.91
CA SER A 442 6.34 -16.49 8.03
C SER A 442 7.17 -17.23 9.06
N ASP A 443 6.59 -18.18 9.78
CA ASP A 443 7.31 -19.07 10.68
C ASP A 443 8.43 -19.87 9.95
N ASN A 444 8.44 -19.79 8.64
CA ASN A 444 9.48 -20.29 7.75
C ASN A 444 10.51 -19.21 7.39
N HIS A 445 10.58 -18.10 8.12
CA HIS A 445 11.70 -17.18 7.98
C HIS A 445 12.97 -17.99 8.28
N PRO A 446 13.90 -18.12 7.33
CA PRO A 446 15.15 -18.82 7.62
C PRO A 446 15.85 -18.00 8.70
N GLY A 447 15.87 -18.51 9.90
CA GLY A 447 16.59 -17.89 10.98
C GLY A 447 18.04 -17.64 10.58
N TYR A 448 18.74 -16.86 11.36
CA TYR A 448 20.17 -16.79 11.25
C TYR A 448 20.77 -17.98 11.99
N LEU A 449 21.77 -18.60 11.40
CA LEU A 449 22.65 -19.52 12.12
C LEU A 449 23.34 -18.76 13.26
N PRO A 450 23.77 -19.45 14.34
CA PRO A 450 24.46 -18.80 15.46
C PRO A 450 25.69 -17.98 15.06
N ASN A 451 26.27 -18.26 13.91
CA ASN A 451 27.41 -17.53 13.33
C ASN A 451 27.00 -16.29 12.52
N GLY A 452 25.71 -15.89 12.55
CA GLY A 452 25.18 -14.75 11.78
C GLY A 452 24.97 -15.02 10.28
N GLN A 453 25.13 -16.25 9.82
CA GLN A 453 24.83 -16.63 8.44
C GLN A 453 23.33 -16.84 8.25
N LEU A 454 22.83 -16.36 7.13
CA LEU A 454 21.46 -16.56 6.72
C LEU A 454 21.22 -18.02 6.34
N ILE A 455 20.11 -18.58 6.79
CA ILE A 455 19.66 -19.89 6.30
C ILE A 455 18.99 -19.65 4.94
N PRO A 456 19.49 -20.19 3.82
CA PRO A 456 18.89 -19.99 2.50
C PRO A 456 17.47 -20.53 2.46
N HIS A 457 16.55 -19.76 1.90
CA HIS A 457 15.18 -20.21 1.65
C HIS A 457 15.05 -20.78 0.24
N GLU A 458 14.46 -21.98 0.13
CA GLU A 458 14.31 -22.68 -1.16
C GLU A 458 13.21 -22.08 -2.04
N LYS A 459 12.22 -21.37 -1.45
CA LYS A 459 11.10 -20.77 -2.18
C LYS A 459 11.00 -19.26 -1.98
N PRO A 460 10.69 -18.51 -3.06
CA PRO A 460 10.41 -17.09 -2.94
C PRO A 460 9.20 -16.81 -2.03
N TYR A 461 9.25 -15.75 -1.23
CA TYR A 461 8.20 -15.36 -0.28
C TYR A 461 6.82 -15.24 -0.89
N TYR A 462 6.69 -14.64 -2.08
CA TYR A 462 5.42 -14.47 -2.76
C TYR A 462 4.86 -15.75 -3.36
N ASP A 463 5.66 -16.80 -3.54
CA ASP A 463 5.16 -18.12 -3.91
C ASP A 463 4.51 -18.82 -2.70
N MET A 464 4.81 -18.37 -1.47
CA MET A 464 4.22 -18.86 -0.23
C MET A 464 2.93 -18.13 0.16
N ALA A 465 2.71 -16.92 -0.33
CA ALA A 465 1.54 -16.10 -0.02
C ALA A 465 0.25 -16.59 -0.69
N GLY A 466 0.32 -17.64 -1.50
CA GLY A 466 -0.83 -18.17 -2.23
C GLY A 466 -1.39 -17.21 -3.28
N PRO A 467 -2.59 -17.49 -3.82
CA PRO A 467 -3.21 -16.69 -4.87
C PRO A 467 -3.59 -15.27 -4.44
N TRP A 468 -3.55 -14.96 -3.16
CA TRP A 468 -3.92 -13.68 -2.55
C TRP A 468 -2.73 -12.75 -2.30
N ASN A 469 -1.61 -12.97 -2.98
CA ASN A 469 -0.54 -12.00 -3.00
C ASN A 469 -1.06 -10.68 -3.61
N ASN A 470 -1.31 -9.68 -2.78
CA ASN A 470 -1.83 -8.38 -3.19
C ASN A 470 -0.97 -7.72 -4.26
N PHE A 471 0.34 -7.87 -4.18
CA PHE A 471 1.27 -7.33 -5.14
C PHE A 471 0.99 -7.89 -6.54
N ARG A 472 0.88 -9.22 -6.69
CA ARG A 472 0.56 -9.83 -7.99
C ARG A 472 -0.81 -9.43 -8.51
N MET A 473 -1.79 -9.33 -7.61
CA MET A 473 -3.15 -8.95 -8.00
C MET A 473 -3.20 -7.49 -8.41
N PHE A 474 -2.52 -6.60 -7.66
CA PHE A 474 -2.43 -5.20 -8.01
C PHE A 474 -1.77 -4.99 -9.38
N THR A 475 -0.64 -5.64 -9.63
CA THR A 475 0.09 -5.55 -10.91
C THR A 475 -0.66 -6.18 -12.08
N ARG A 476 -1.56 -7.11 -11.82
CA ARG A 476 -2.41 -7.76 -12.83
C ARG A 476 -3.77 -7.10 -13.02
N GLY A 477 -4.02 -6.01 -12.35
CA GLY A 477 -5.16 -5.12 -12.59
C GLY A 477 -6.30 -5.20 -11.61
N PHE A 478 -6.27 -6.08 -10.59
CA PHE A 478 -7.32 -6.15 -9.58
C PHE A 478 -6.84 -6.71 -8.24
N SER A 479 -7.13 -5.98 -7.16
CA SER A 479 -7.11 -6.47 -5.78
C SER A 479 -8.03 -5.61 -4.91
N PRO A 480 -8.48 -6.07 -3.74
CA PRO A 480 -9.19 -5.22 -2.79
C PRO A 480 -8.39 -3.99 -2.36
N GLY A 481 -7.08 -4.15 -2.18
CA GLY A 481 -6.17 -3.03 -1.87
C GLY A 481 -6.08 -1.99 -2.98
N GLN A 482 -6.24 -2.41 -4.24
CA GLN A 482 -6.26 -1.49 -5.38
C GLN A 482 -7.41 -0.48 -5.27
N MET A 483 -8.58 -0.90 -4.78
CA MET A 483 -9.68 0.04 -4.60
C MET A 483 -9.38 1.11 -3.55
N ASN A 484 -8.71 0.76 -2.46
CA ASN A 484 -8.27 1.75 -1.47
C ASN A 484 -7.20 2.67 -2.04
N ALA A 485 -6.24 2.14 -2.82
CA ALA A 485 -5.24 2.93 -3.52
C ALA A 485 -5.88 3.86 -4.56
N TYR A 486 -6.89 3.39 -5.28
CA TYR A 486 -7.68 4.20 -6.19
C TYR A 486 -8.40 5.34 -5.45
N ALA A 487 -9.01 5.05 -4.29
CA ALA A 487 -9.65 6.08 -3.49
C ALA A 487 -8.66 7.14 -2.99
N VAL A 488 -7.49 6.73 -2.51
CA VAL A 488 -6.40 7.66 -2.13
C VAL A 488 -5.98 8.52 -3.32
N SER A 489 -5.77 7.90 -4.48
CA SER A 489 -5.44 8.63 -5.71
C SER A 489 -6.51 9.68 -6.04
N ARG A 490 -7.79 9.31 -6.06
CA ARG A 490 -8.90 10.19 -6.42
C ARG A 490 -8.99 11.41 -5.51
N VAL A 491 -8.90 11.23 -4.19
CA VAL A 491 -8.97 12.36 -3.24
C VAL A 491 -7.74 13.27 -3.31
N THR A 492 -6.62 12.81 -3.85
CA THR A 492 -5.44 13.66 -4.05
C THR A 492 -5.61 14.65 -5.21
N TRP A 493 -6.56 14.40 -6.10
CA TRP A 493 -6.93 15.29 -7.20
C TRP A 493 -8.16 16.13 -6.90
N ASP A 494 -9.15 15.55 -6.16
CA ASP A 494 -10.39 16.24 -5.80
C ASP A 494 -10.89 15.72 -4.44
N VAL A 495 -10.79 16.55 -3.40
CA VAL A 495 -11.25 16.23 -2.04
C VAL A 495 -12.79 16.31 -1.87
N ASN A 496 -13.52 16.76 -2.90
CA ASN A 496 -14.97 16.88 -2.85
C ASN A 496 -15.70 15.66 -3.41
N LEU A 497 -14.98 14.68 -3.93
CA LEU A 497 -15.55 13.40 -4.35
C LEU A 497 -16.19 12.69 -3.15
N THR A 498 -17.31 12.01 -3.39
CA THR A 498 -17.92 11.15 -2.36
C THR A 498 -17.34 9.73 -2.43
N ALA A 499 -17.44 9.03 -1.34
CA ALA A 499 -17.02 7.63 -1.27
C ALA A 499 -17.82 6.74 -2.23
N GLU A 500 -19.11 7.04 -2.38
CA GLU A 500 -20.05 6.36 -3.29
C GLU A 500 -19.63 6.55 -4.75
N GLN A 501 -19.28 7.79 -5.14
CA GLN A 501 -18.78 8.07 -6.49
C GLN A 501 -17.52 7.28 -6.79
N ILE A 502 -16.54 7.28 -5.86
CA ILE A 502 -15.29 6.56 -6.03
C ILE A 502 -15.54 5.04 -6.14
N ALA A 503 -16.43 4.49 -5.31
CA ALA A 503 -16.78 3.08 -5.33
C ALA A 503 -17.50 2.69 -6.61
N SER A 504 -18.45 3.51 -7.08
CA SER A 504 -19.19 3.29 -8.31
C SER A 504 -18.28 3.38 -9.55
N ASP A 505 -17.44 4.42 -9.65
CA ASP A 505 -16.47 4.58 -10.75
C ASP A 505 -15.56 3.36 -10.85
N TRP A 506 -15.01 2.91 -9.71
CA TRP A 506 -14.19 1.72 -9.66
C TRP A 506 -14.96 0.45 -10.08
N GLY A 507 -16.22 0.33 -9.64
CA GLY A 507 -17.11 -0.75 -10.04
C GLY A 507 -17.37 -0.78 -11.55
N VAL A 508 -17.61 0.39 -12.17
CA VAL A 508 -17.80 0.53 -13.63
C VAL A 508 -16.54 0.05 -14.37
N ILE A 509 -15.37 0.56 -13.96
CA ILE A 509 -14.09 0.28 -14.64
C ILE A 509 -13.76 -1.23 -14.63
N HIS A 510 -13.99 -1.89 -13.52
CA HIS A 510 -13.55 -3.28 -13.33
C HIS A 510 -14.62 -4.34 -13.61
N PHE A 511 -15.90 -3.99 -13.55
CA PHE A 511 -17.02 -4.95 -13.64
C PHE A 511 -18.13 -4.54 -14.64
N GLY A 512 -18.06 -3.32 -15.15
CA GLY A 512 -19.07 -2.77 -16.07
C GLY A 512 -20.21 -2.05 -15.35
N ALA A 513 -20.81 -1.08 -16.03
CA ALA A 513 -21.79 -0.15 -15.47
C ALA A 513 -23.02 -0.84 -14.85
N LYS A 514 -23.46 -1.97 -15.42
CA LYS A 514 -24.65 -2.68 -14.91
C LYS A 514 -24.47 -3.21 -13.49
N ASN A 515 -23.24 -3.52 -13.08
CA ASN A 515 -22.94 -4.12 -11.79
C ASN A 515 -22.36 -3.11 -10.78
N ALA A 516 -22.13 -1.87 -11.19
CA ALA A 516 -21.40 -0.88 -10.39
C ALA A 516 -22.07 -0.60 -9.04
N ASP A 517 -23.39 -0.46 -9.00
CA ASP A 517 -24.13 -0.18 -7.78
C ASP A 517 -24.04 -1.34 -6.78
N ALA A 518 -24.22 -2.57 -7.25
CA ALA A 518 -24.11 -3.76 -6.41
C ALA A 518 -22.69 -3.93 -5.85
N ILE A 519 -21.67 -3.73 -6.70
CA ILE A 519 -20.27 -3.75 -6.30
C ILE A 519 -19.99 -2.64 -5.27
N SER A 520 -20.45 -1.42 -5.54
CA SER A 520 -20.29 -0.30 -4.62
C SER A 520 -20.90 -0.60 -3.24
N GLU A 521 -22.10 -1.18 -3.20
CA GLU A 521 -22.75 -1.54 -1.94
C GLU A 521 -21.98 -2.62 -1.17
N VAL A 522 -21.47 -3.65 -1.84
CA VAL A 522 -20.57 -4.65 -1.20
C VAL A 522 -19.38 -3.96 -0.56
N LEU A 523 -18.71 -3.08 -1.30
CA LEU A 523 -17.51 -2.41 -0.86
C LEU A 523 -17.77 -1.44 0.30
N MET A 524 -18.82 -0.64 0.20
CA MET A 524 -19.17 0.35 1.22
C MET A 524 -19.59 -0.26 2.55
N ASN A 525 -20.22 -1.44 2.56
CA ASN A 525 -20.58 -2.15 3.79
C ASN A 525 -19.39 -2.89 4.43
N SER A 526 -18.32 -3.15 3.69
CA SER A 526 -17.18 -3.93 4.18
C SER A 526 -16.47 -3.28 5.37
N GLN A 527 -16.25 -1.96 5.35
CA GLN A 527 -15.64 -1.24 6.45
C GLN A 527 -16.45 -1.36 7.74
N ALA A 528 -17.78 -1.22 7.64
CA ALA A 528 -18.67 -1.29 8.80
C ALA A 528 -18.64 -2.70 9.41
N ALA A 529 -18.67 -3.75 8.57
CA ALA A 529 -18.56 -5.13 9.04
C ALA A 529 -17.22 -5.38 9.77
N PHE A 530 -16.11 -4.90 9.22
CA PHE A 530 -14.79 -5.04 9.86
C PHE A 530 -14.66 -4.26 11.17
N ARG A 531 -15.32 -3.10 11.30
CA ARG A 531 -15.31 -2.36 12.57
C ARG A 531 -15.90 -3.15 13.70
N GLU A 532 -16.80 -4.08 13.43
CA GLU A 532 -17.47 -4.88 14.45
C GLU A 532 -16.58 -5.99 15.03
N ILE A 533 -15.45 -6.32 14.42
CA ILE A 533 -14.48 -7.22 15.07
C ILE A 533 -13.73 -6.55 16.22
N TYR A 534 -13.68 -5.20 16.24
CA TYR A 534 -13.01 -4.46 17.30
C TYR A 534 -13.95 -4.22 18.46
N LEU A 535 -13.57 -4.69 19.63
CA LEU A 535 -14.23 -4.36 20.87
C LEU A 535 -13.44 -3.24 21.54
N THR A 536 -13.87 -2.01 21.35
CA THR A 536 -13.17 -0.86 21.91
C THR A 536 -13.98 -0.21 23.01
N THR A 537 -13.31 0.11 24.10
CA THR A 537 -13.84 0.95 25.18
C THR A 537 -13.36 2.39 25.06
N ASN A 538 -13.08 2.88 23.85
CA ASN A 538 -12.44 4.16 23.56
C ASN A 538 -10.98 4.31 24.05
N LYS A 539 -10.36 3.25 24.51
CA LYS A 539 -8.95 3.23 24.89
C LYS A 539 -8.21 2.14 24.12
N ARG A 540 -7.01 2.47 23.66
CA ARG A 540 -6.08 1.57 22.94
C ARG A 540 -5.86 0.23 23.64
N GLU A 541 -5.82 0.24 24.97
CA GLU A 541 -5.50 -0.90 25.82
C GLU A 541 -6.56 -2.03 25.77
N TYR A 542 -7.74 -1.78 25.22
CA TYR A 542 -8.87 -2.70 25.23
C TYR A 542 -9.40 -3.02 23.84
N SER A 543 -8.57 -2.98 22.84
CA SER A 543 -8.97 -3.33 21.47
C SER A 543 -8.83 -4.83 21.25
N PHE A 544 -9.93 -5.48 20.91
CA PHE A 544 -9.88 -6.83 20.34
C PHE A 544 -9.53 -6.70 18.89
N HIS A 545 -8.32 -7.05 18.50
CA HIS A 545 -7.84 -6.94 17.14
C HIS A 545 -6.95 -8.12 16.76
N PRO A 546 -6.93 -8.53 15.50
CA PRO A 546 -5.92 -9.46 15.02
C PRO A 546 -4.55 -8.79 15.16
N THR A 547 -3.61 -9.47 15.79
CA THR A 547 -2.23 -9.02 15.84
C THR A 547 -1.53 -9.40 14.55
N TYR A 548 -0.57 -8.60 14.13
CA TYR A 548 0.31 -8.92 13.01
C TYR A 548 1.67 -9.46 13.49
N PHE A 549 2.53 -9.83 12.63
CA PHE A 549 3.78 -10.51 12.75
C PHE A 549 3.73 -12.01 12.50
N LYS A 550 4.83 -12.65 12.86
CA LYS A 550 4.97 -14.12 13.02
C LYS A 550 3.70 -14.72 13.62
N TRP A 551 2.89 -13.86 14.15
CA TRP A 551 1.60 -14.00 14.76
C TRP A 551 0.44 -13.72 13.82
N ALA A 552 0.67 -13.14 12.67
CA ALA A 552 -0.36 -12.94 11.63
C ALA A 552 -0.86 -14.24 11.03
N THR A 553 -0.09 -15.31 11.20
CA THR A 553 -0.51 -16.68 10.90
C THR A 553 -1.38 -17.29 11.99
N THR A 554 -1.50 -16.63 13.13
CA THR A 554 -2.37 -17.04 14.22
C THR A 554 -3.24 -15.85 14.63
N VAL A 555 -4.53 -16.07 14.77
CA VAL A 555 -5.40 -15.10 15.43
C VAL A 555 -4.96 -15.06 16.92
N ARG A 556 -3.95 -14.26 17.21
CA ARG A 556 -3.49 -14.10 18.57
C ARG A 556 -4.31 -13.04 19.24
N ILE A 557 -5.23 -13.46 20.03
CA ILE A 557 -5.89 -12.59 20.99
C ILE A 557 -5.07 -12.69 22.28
N ASP A 558 -4.51 -11.57 22.71
CA ASP A 558 -3.78 -11.53 23.97
C ASP A 558 -4.76 -11.88 25.10
N SER A 559 -4.51 -13.01 25.76
CA SER A 559 -5.38 -13.52 26.83
C SER A 559 -5.47 -12.55 28.01
N SER A 560 -4.41 -11.77 28.27
CA SER A 560 -4.42 -10.74 29.31
C SER A 560 -5.35 -9.59 28.96
N ILE A 561 -5.39 -9.18 27.69
CA ILE A 561 -6.31 -8.15 27.21
C ILE A 561 -7.75 -8.66 27.25
N LEU A 562 -8.01 -9.88 26.81
CA LEU A 562 -9.34 -10.48 26.89
C LEU A 562 -9.86 -10.60 28.31
N GLY A 563 -9.02 -11.02 29.25
CA GLY A 563 -9.41 -11.08 30.66
C GLY A 563 -9.83 -9.71 31.22
N LYS A 564 -9.06 -8.65 30.90
CA LYS A 564 -9.41 -7.28 31.27
C LYS A 564 -10.68 -6.78 30.58
N MET A 565 -10.92 -7.18 29.34
CA MET A 565 -12.13 -6.84 28.59
C MET A 565 -13.36 -7.55 29.15
N TYR A 566 -13.24 -8.83 29.49
CA TYR A 566 -14.30 -9.62 30.06
C TYR A 566 -14.86 -9.00 31.36
N LEU A 567 -14.00 -8.49 32.22
CA LEU A 567 -14.40 -7.81 33.46
C LEU A 567 -15.19 -6.51 33.21
N LYS A 568 -15.16 -5.93 32.02
CA LYS A 568 -15.76 -4.63 31.69
C LYS A 568 -16.85 -4.71 30.63
N ILE A 569 -16.87 -5.75 29.84
CA ILE A 569 -17.77 -5.91 28.70
C ILE A 569 -18.66 -7.13 28.94
N PRO A 570 -19.97 -6.95 29.14
CA PRO A 570 -20.90 -8.05 29.34
C PRO A 570 -21.14 -8.83 28.03
N LEU A 571 -21.53 -10.10 28.16
CA LEU A 571 -21.87 -10.94 27.00
C LEU A 571 -22.97 -10.32 26.13
N SER A 572 -23.92 -9.61 26.71
CA SER A 572 -24.98 -8.93 25.94
C SER A 572 -24.42 -7.93 24.92
N TYR A 573 -23.39 -7.19 25.28
CA TYR A 573 -22.70 -6.28 24.38
C TYR A 573 -21.99 -7.05 23.22
N ILE A 574 -21.35 -8.17 23.52
CA ILE A 574 -20.73 -9.04 22.53
C ILE A 574 -21.78 -9.54 21.53
N LEU A 575 -22.91 -10.02 22.02
CA LEU A 575 -24.00 -10.50 21.17
C LEU A 575 -24.59 -9.41 20.28
N GLU A 576 -24.81 -8.22 20.85
CA GLU A 576 -25.26 -7.05 20.08
C GLU A 576 -24.26 -6.69 18.95
N ARG A 577 -22.97 -6.62 19.25
CA ARG A 577 -21.94 -6.31 18.24
C ARG A 577 -21.83 -7.41 17.18
N ASN A 578 -21.98 -8.68 17.56
CA ASN A 578 -22.04 -9.78 16.60
C ASN A 578 -23.25 -9.64 15.67
N GLN A 579 -24.43 -9.35 16.23
CA GLN A 579 -25.65 -9.16 15.43
C GLN A 579 -25.50 -8.01 14.42
N ILE A 580 -24.92 -6.88 14.84
CA ILE A 580 -24.64 -5.75 13.94
C ILE A 580 -23.67 -6.17 12.85
N GLY A 581 -22.58 -6.87 13.20
CA GLY A 581 -21.59 -7.36 12.24
C GLY A 581 -22.18 -8.32 11.21
N TYR A 582 -23.01 -9.27 11.65
CA TYR A 582 -23.73 -10.16 10.74
C TYR A 582 -24.73 -9.40 9.86
N GLY A 583 -25.41 -8.39 10.37
CA GLY A 583 -26.30 -7.54 9.58
C GLY A 583 -25.56 -6.82 8.42
N TYR A 584 -24.32 -6.40 8.62
CA TYR A 584 -23.49 -5.87 7.52
C TYR A 584 -23.05 -6.95 6.53
N LEU A 585 -22.71 -8.14 7.01
CA LEU A 585 -22.40 -9.28 6.13
C LEU A 585 -23.60 -9.68 5.27
N GLU A 586 -24.81 -9.70 5.83
CA GLU A 586 -26.06 -9.95 5.09
C GLU A 586 -26.31 -8.90 4.00
N LYS A 587 -26.07 -7.62 4.29
CA LYS A 587 -26.17 -6.56 3.29
C LYS A 587 -25.15 -6.78 2.15
N MET A 588 -23.91 -7.10 2.49
CA MET A 588 -22.89 -7.40 1.49
C MET A 588 -23.26 -8.62 0.64
N GLU A 589 -23.80 -9.67 1.26
CA GLU A 589 -24.24 -10.88 0.57
C GLU A 589 -25.45 -10.62 -0.35
N HIS A 590 -26.41 -9.82 0.13
CA HIS A 590 -27.54 -9.39 -0.69
C HIS A 590 -27.06 -8.62 -1.91
N ALA A 591 -26.22 -7.62 -1.74
CA ALA A 591 -25.66 -6.83 -2.84
C ALA A 591 -24.83 -7.72 -3.79
N PHE A 592 -24.04 -8.65 -3.25
CA PHE A 592 -23.25 -9.58 -4.05
C PHE A 592 -24.14 -10.47 -4.94
N ASN A 593 -25.27 -10.93 -4.41
CA ASN A 593 -26.24 -11.75 -5.15
C ASN A 593 -26.98 -10.97 -6.25
N MET A 594 -26.98 -9.64 -6.22
CA MET A 594 -27.52 -8.78 -7.26
C MET A 594 -26.60 -8.64 -8.47
N ILE A 595 -25.34 -9.10 -8.37
CA ILE A 595 -24.37 -9.01 -9.47
C ILE A 595 -24.77 -9.95 -10.61
N ASP A 596 -25.04 -9.37 -11.79
CA ASP A 596 -25.26 -10.12 -13.02
C ASP A 596 -23.91 -10.55 -13.63
N SER A 597 -23.45 -11.76 -13.27
CA SER A 597 -22.17 -12.28 -13.73
C SER A 597 -22.06 -12.41 -15.25
N THR A 598 -23.18 -12.46 -15.98
CA THR A 598 -23.21 -12.54 -17.46
C THR A 598 -22.86 -11.20 -18.13
N LYS A 599 -22.94 -10.10 -17.38
CA LYS A 599 -22.68 -8.73 -17.84
C LYS A 599 -21.35 -8.17 -17.33
N ILE A 600 -20.55 -8.98 -16.68
CA ILE A 600 -19.23 -8.57 -16.20
C ILE A 600 -18.26 -8.55 -17.37
N THR A 601 -17.58 -7.42 -17.52
CA THR A 601 -16.59 -7.20 -18.57
C THR A 601 -15.31 -8.02 -18.38
N ASN A 602 -14.95 -8.32 -17.13
CA ASN A 602 -13.77 -9.09 -16.78
C ASN A 602 -14.12 -10.23 -15.81
N GLN A 603 -14.27 -11.42 -16.33
CA GLN A 603 -14.65 -12.61 -15.56
C GLN A 603 -13.59 -13.04 -14.54
N GLU A 604 -12.30 -12.78 -14.79
CA GLU A 604 -11.24 -13.10 -13.84
C GLU A 604 -11.34 -12.18 -12.61
N ASN A 605 -11.60 -10.88 -12.81
CA ASN A 605 -11.85 -9.95 -11.71
C ASN A 605 -13.04 -10.41 -10.85
N TYR A 606 -14.11 -10.89 -11.49
CA TYR A 606 -15.28 -11.39 -10.77
C TYR A 606 -14.97 -12.63 -9.94
N LYS A 607 -14.24 -13.58 -10.50
CA LYS A 607 -13.79 -14.76 -9.76
C LYS A 607 -12.99 -14.38 -8.52
N VAL A 608 -12.07 -13.45 -8.67
CA VAL A 608 -11.27 -12.93 -7.55
C VAL A 608 -12.13 -12.22 -6.51
N LEU A 609 -13.07 -11.37 -6.95
CA LEU A 609 -14.00 -10.68 -6.04
C LEU A 609 -14.85 -11.68 -5.26
N LYS A 610 -15.41 -12.68 -5.93
CA LYS A 610 -16.24 -13.73 -5.32
C LYS A 610 -15.48 -14.48 -4.25
N GLU A 611 -14.30 -14.98 -4.59
CA GLU A 611 -13.45 -15.70 -3.65
C GLU A 611 -13.03 -14.80 -2.47
N GLY A 612 -12.70 -13.53 -2.74
CA GLY A 612 -12.39 -12.53 -1.72
C GLY A 612 -13.54 -12.28 -0.77
N PHE A 613 -14.76 -12.20 -1.29
CA PHE A 613 -15.96 -12.04 -0.49
C PHE A 613 -16.22 -13.27 0.41
N GLU A 614 -16.14 -14.49 -0.14
CA GLU A 614 -16.31 -15.72 0.63
C GLU A 614 -15.29 -15.85 1.77
N LYS A 615 -14.03 -15.57 1.49
CA LYS A 615 -12.97 -15.57 2.51
C LYS A 615 -13.16 -14.48 3.56
N THR A 616 -13.58 -13.28 3.15
CA THR A 616 -13.87 -12.19 4.09
C THR A 616 -15.04 -12.53 5.01
N LYS A 617 -16.08 -13.14 4.47
CA LYS A 617 -17.23 -13.63 5.26
C LYS A 617 -16.79 -14.66 6.32
N LEU A 618 -15.98 -15.64 5.91
CA LEU A 618 -15.42 -16.63 6.85
C LEU A 618 -14.55 -15.97 7.93
N TYR A 619 -13.70 -15.03 7.54
CA TYR A 619 -12.81 -14.33 8.46
C TYR A 619 -13.57 -13.55 9.54
N LEU A 620 -14.55 -12.75 9.14
CA LEU A 620 -15.36 -11.98 10.08
C LEU A 620 -16.21 -12.88 10.98
N SER A 621 -16.87 -13.90 10.41
CA SER A 621 -17.65 -14.86 11.16
C SER A 621 -16.81 -15.62 12.19
N MET A 622 -15.57 -15.98 11.86
CA MET A 622 -14.63 -16.61 12.79
C MET A 622 -14.41 -15.74 14.04
N PHE A 623 -14.23 -14.43 13.88
CA PHE A 623 -14.08 -13.53 15.01
C PHE A 623 -15.35 -13.39 15.84
N PHE A 624 -16.50 -13.29 15.18
CA PHE A 624 -17.79 -13.15 15.89
C PHE A 624 -18.09 -14.40 16.71
N GLU A 625 -17.98 -15.57 16.14
CA GLU A 625 -18.26 -16.83 16.85
C GLU A 625 -17.20 -17.15 17.90
N PHE A 626 -15.92 -16.88 17.61
CA PHE A 626 -14.85 -17.08 18.56
C PHE A 626 -15.07 -16.26 19.84
N ARG A 627 -15.32 -14.95 19.73
CA ARG A 627 -15.49 -14.09 20.91
C ARG A 627 -16.76 -14.43 21.68
N GLU A 628 -17.86 -14.81 21.01
CA GLU A 628 -19.06 -15.29 21.69
C GLU A 628 -18.77 -16.57 22.49
N MET A 629 -18.15 -17.55 21.84
CA MET A 629 -17.76 -18.81 22.48
C MET A 629 -16.87 -18.55 23.72
N TRP A 630 -15.88 -17.68 23.59
CA TRP A 630 -14.95 -17.37 24.67
C TRP A 630 -15.64 -16.69 25.86
N TRP A 631 -16.56 -15.72 25.64
CA TRP A 631 -17.31 -15.06 26.71
C TRP A 631 -18.26 -16.04 27.43
N ARG A 632 -18.92 -16.91 26.67
CA ARG A 632 -19.80 -17.95 27.24
C ARG A 632 -19.01 -18.97 28.08
N GLU A 633 -17.82 -19.35 27.61
CA GLU A 633 -16.94 -20.24 28.36
C GLU A 633 -16.54 -19.61 29.71
N ARG A 634 -16.19 -18.33 29.70
CA ARG A 634 -15.85 -17.60 30.95
C ARG A 634 -17.02 -17.50 31.91
N GLU A 635 -18.20 -17.17 31.40
CA GLU A 635 -19.40 -17.17 32.27
C GLU A 635 -19.64 -18.53 32.93
N LEU A 636 -19.38 -19.64 32.26
CA LEU A 636 -19.49 -20.98 32.83
C LEU A 636 -18.42 -21.22 33.90
N LYS A 637 -17.20 -20.74 33.72
CA LYS A 637 -16.11 -20.90 34.69
C LYS A 637 -16.28 -20.05 35.94
N ASP A 638 -16.87 -18.86 35.80
CA ASP A 638 -17.08 -17.95 36.94
C ASP A 638 -18.23 -18.35 37.84
N ILE A 639 -19.15 -19.19 37.35
CA ILE A 639 -20.26 -19.71 38.16
C ILE A 639 -19.77 -20.95 38.90
N LYS A 640 -19.48 -20.79 40.21
CA LYS A 640 -19.06 -21.89 41.11
C LYS A 640 -20.08 -23.02 41.29
N ASP A 641 -21.34 -22.79 40.94
CA ASP A 641 -22.38 -23.81 40.80
C ASP A 641 -22.39 -24.30 39.35
N ASN A 642 -22.51 -25.63 39.15
CA ASN A 642 -22.66 -26.27 37.84
C ASN A 642 -23.68 -25.51 37.00
N GLY A 643 -23.20 -24.55 36.19
CA GLY A 643 -24.01 -23.58 35.49
C GLY A 643 -25.24 -24.17 34.83
N SER A 644 -26.32 -23.44 34.78
CA SER A 644 -27.61 -23.93 34.32
C SER A 644 -27.44 -24.70 33.00
N SER A 645 -28.13 -25.79 32.81
CA SER A 645 -28.12 -26.61 31.60
C SER A 645 -28.34 -25.77 30.34
N LEU A 646 -29.00 -24.62 30.49
CA LEU A 646 -29.19 -23.63 29.41
C LEU A 646 -27.87 -22.96 29.00
N LYS A 647 -27.03 -22.48 29.90
CA LYS A 647 -25.76 -21.85 29.61
C LYS A 647 -24.77 -22.83 28.95
N GLN A 648 -24.75 -24.08 29.43
CA GLN A 648 -23.95 -25.14 28.79
C GLN A 648 -24.41 -25.41 27.35
N LYS A 649 -25.75 -25.46 27.14
CA LYS A 649 -26.32 -25.64 25.81
C LYS A 649 -25.99 -24.48 24.86
N GLU A 650 -26.01 -23.27 25.35
CA GLU A 650 -25.68 -22.08 24.57
C GLU A 650 -24.18 -21.99 24.24
N TYR A 651 -23.30 -22.31 25.19
CA TYR A 651 -21.88 -22.46 24.93
C TYR A 651 -21.62 -23.50 23.83
N LYS A 652 -22.22 -24.68 23.96
CA LYS A 652 -22.06 -25.74 22.98
C LYS A 652 -22.52 -25.31 21.58
N LYS A 653 -23.63 -24.60 21.45
CA LYS A 653 -24.06 -24.02 20.18
C LYS A 653 -23.04 -23.06 19.56
N SER A 654 -22.45 -22.19 20.38
CA SER A 654 -21.43 -21.23 19.87
C SER A 654 -20.15 -21.96 19.45
N GLU A 655 -19.74 -22.98 20.19
CA GLU A 655 -18.63 -23.86 19.87
C GLU A 655 -18.87 -24.61 18.54
N ASP A 656 -20.06 -25.14 18.33
CA ASP A 656 -20.45 -25.86 17.12
C ASP A 656 -20.42 -24.91 15.89
N ARG A 657 -20.96 -23.68 16.01
CA ARG A 657 -20.88 -22.67 14.93
C ARG A 657 -19.44 -22.28 14.61
N PHE A 658 -18.61 -22.08 15.63
CA PHE A 658 -17.20 -21.78 15.44
C PHE A 658 -16.48 -22.93 14.71
N ASN A 659 -16.69 -24.18 15.13
CA ASN A 659 -16.11 -25.35 14.49
C ASN A 659 -16.56 -25.50 13.03
N GLU A 660 -17.83 -25.23 12.71
CA GLU A 660 -18.35 -25.24 11.35
C GLU A 660 -17.62 -24.23 10.46
N ILE A 661 -17.32 -23.01 10.98
CA ILE A 661 -16.56 -22.03 10.25
C ILE A 661 -15.12 -22.51 10.00
N ILE A 662 -14.48 -23.10 11.00
CA ILE A 662 -13.14 -23.67 10.87
C ILE A 662 -13.12 -24.79 9.82
N GLU A 663 -14.17 -25.61 9.76
CA GLU A 663 -14.30 -26.66 8.72
C GLU A 663 -14.48 -26.05 7.33
N LYS A 664 -15.22 -24.95 7.18
CA LYS A 664 -15.35 -24.24 5.91
C LYS A 664 -14.03 -23.67 5.40
N TRP A 665 -13.13 -23.27 6.31
CA TRP A 665 -11.79 -22.82 5.96
C TRP A 665 -10.93 -23.91 5.30
N GLN A 666 -11.23 -25.20 5.52
CA GLN A 666 -10.52 -26.31 4.89
C GLN A 666 -10.64 -26.32 3.35
N LYS A 667 -11.61 -25.59 2.80
CA LYS A 667 -11.72 -25.37 1.33
C LYS A 667 -10.55 -24.52 0.79
N TYR A 668 -9.85 -23.81 1.65
CA TYR A 668 -8.74 -22.94 1.31
C TYR A 668 -7.46 -23.35 2.05
N PRO A 669 -6.84 -24.48 1.68
CA PRO A 669 -5.71 -25.06 2.43
C PRO A 669 -4.49 -24.12 2.53
N GLU A 670 -4.22 -23.34 1.50
CA GLU A 670 -3.14 -22.35 1.51
C GLU A 670 -3.41 -21.22 2.50
N GLU A 671 -4.64 -20.76 2.59
CA GLU A 671 -5.08 -19.78 3.59
C GLU A 671 -4.98 -20.34 5.00
N CYS A 672 -5.46 -21.57 5.20
CA CYS A 672 -5.36 -22.25 6.49
C CYS A 672 -3.91 -22.36 6.96
N LYS A 673 -3.01 -22.69 6.06
CA LYS A 673 -1.58 -22.79 6.34
C LYS A 673 -0.99 -21.42 6.67
N PHE A 674 -1.33 -20.40 5.87
CA PHE A 674 -0.82 -19.05 6.05
C PHE A 674 -1.31 -18.41 7.35
N TRP A 675 -2.59 -18.54 7.68
CA TRP A 675 -3.19 -17.96 8.90
C TRP A 675 -3.07 -18.85 10.13
N GLY A 676 -2.43 -20.01 10.02
CA GLY A 676 -2.37 -20.98 11.11
C GLY A 676 -3.75 -21.52 11.54
N ILE A 677 -4.78 -21.41 10.67
CA ILE A 677 -6.13 -21.90 10.91
C ILE A 677 -6.12 -23.42 10.78
N GLN A 678 -5.70 -24.12 11.81
CA GLN A 678 -5.65 -25.57 11.85
C GLN A 678 -6.53 -26.09 12.98
N LYS A 679 -7.34 -27.11 12.68
CA LYS A 679 -8.26 -27.73 13.65
C LYS A 679 -7.57 -28.17 14.96
N LYS A 680 -6.30 -28.57 14.89
CA LYS A 680 -5.50 -28.95 16.07
C LYS A 680 -5.24 -27.82 17.05
N TYR A 681 -5.24 -26.56 16.63
CA TYR A 681 -5.04 -25.41 17.51
C TYR A 681 -6.32 -25.04 18.28
N PHE A 682 -7.47 -25.52 17.83
CA PHE A 682 -8.76 -25.29 18.46
C PHE A 682 -9.25 -26.48 19.27
N ASN A 683 -8.66 -27.69 19.12
CA ASN A 683 -9.09 -28.91 19.79
C ASN A 683 -8.35 -29.20 21.13
N GLY A 684 -7.74 -28.23 21.75
CA GLY A 684 -7.27 -28.34 23.14
C GLY A 684 -5.95 -29.07 23.34
N GLU A 685 -5.31 -29.64 22.32
CA GLU A 685 -4.00 -30.30 22.47
C GLU A 685 -2.80 -29.33 22.54
N LYS A 686 -2.98 -28.12 22.03
CA LYS A 686 -2.19 -26.92 22.37
C LYS A 686 -3.14 -25.78 22.20
N SER A 687 -3.69 -25.30 23.31
CA SER A 687 -4.60 -24.18 23.30
C SER A 687 -4.04 -23.08 22.37
N PHE A 688 -4.88 -22.56 21.51
CA PHE A 688 -4.69 -21.26 20.86
C PHE A 688 -4.32 -20.19 21.88
N TRP A 689 -4.49 -20.56 23.15
CA TRP A 689 -4.22 -19.84 24.37
C TRP A 689 -3.20 -20.61 25.18
N PRO A 690 -2.05 -20.08 25.52
CA PRO A 690 -1.29 -20.60 26.61
C PRO A 690 -2.15 -20.45 27.87
N ALA A 691 -2.80 -21.54 28.27
CA ALA A 691 -3.54 -21.62 29.54
C ALA A 691 -2.66 -21.29 30.76
N GLN A 692 -1.36 -21.20 30.56
CA GLN A 692 -0.36 -20.94 31.60
C GLN A 692 -0.25 -19.47 32.00
N ASP A 693 -0.75 -18.51 31.20
CA ASP A 693 -0.61 -17.08 31.52
C ASP A 693 -1.82 -16.48 32.25
N LEU A 694 -2.90 -17.25 32.45
CA LEU A 694 -4.08 -16.79 33.16
C LEU A 694 -3.97 -16.92 34.69
N GLU A 695 -3.05 -17.73 35.20
CA GLU A 695 -2.83 -17.91 36.65
C GLU A 695 -1.86 -16.89 37.27
N LYS A 696 -1.26 -16.02 36.47
CA LYS A 696 -0.28 -15.01 36.93
C LYS A 696 -0.77 -13.57 36.88
N ILE A 697 -2.07 -13.36 36.89
CA ILE A 697 -2.66 -12.01 36.98
C ILE A 697 -3.29 -11.90 38.37
N ASP A 698 -2.45 -11.71 39.39
CA ASP A 698 -2.81 -11.09 40.64
C ASP A 698 -2.64 -9.57 40.59
#